data_c6ddcbe172c5094ebd35842a8d7d75b6
#
_entry.id   c6ddcbe172c5094ebd35842a8d7d75b6
#
_cell.length_a   1.000
_cell.length_b   1.000
_cell.length_c   1.000
_cell.angle_alpha   90.00
_cell.angle_beta   90.00
_cell.angle_gamma   90.00
#
_symmetry.space_group_name_H-M   'P 1'
#
loop_
_entity.id
_entity.type
_entity.pdbx_description
1 polymer ?
#
loop_
_entity_poly.entity_id
_entity_poly.type
_entity_poly.pdbx_seq_one_letter_code
_entity_poly.pdbx_strand_id
1 'polypeptide(L)'
;MKRPLAFVGFSMATVLLLINIIGGMFYKILFVLAAVLFAVSLLVTKLRQARVALCVFGAALLACLIFMANYSNVEGQMLLDNQEVKTVFHIVDNVQVNDGEYIYTVKTKSIDYPGAPQNIKLKLYSEYEIDADYYDDLLSVIKYSKSYSDAFSSYGAFADGRYIFASLDTVPIPLNNNDKPINYYILKARDYIKNTITLHLKNDTGALSLALLTGDKSLLSDETYSYFIDCGTSHIMAVSGLHTSVICMGFYVLLKNLGVKRNLRTILSVLVLLFYVAMTDFSVSVIRCAIMICVLLFARLKNKKADTLNSLGLAVTLLCFNPYAVTDPSAVLSVLSVLGMLVVKPKIDENIKPKKLNKFGCYIYDGLTITLSVMVTTFPAIWLFFSNTTFISYLANLLLIPLAQLTMIGTLGIALFGFIKYFGIALSFLTYIPAKTMLLITEFLSKRLYFLTFDISNKIFIVSYAVFLIFIGVSLLIKNNVKFKPTCALVFSLIVISSAVSVYESSVNTYLDISSTNALVIYNNSAAIVVDADNISDYYKVKQCLSRSKSESVLFVNCNYDNEKLSSLAKNDKEFLNNYDFDIDLCEQVNVKYQSGVIFANVNNAQIEINKKYVVINKNLCYQRKTKYIYDNNNDTIISIRK
;
A
#
# COMPACT_ATOMS: atom_id res chain seq x y z
N MET A 1 -27.82 23.10 4.95
CA MET A 1 -26.80 22.01 4.98
C MET A 1 -25.44 22.65 5.18
N LYS A 2 -24.69 22.28 6.24
CA LYS A 2 -23.39 22.96 6.53
C LYS A 2 -22.21 22.40 5.68
N ARG A 3 -22.30 21.16 5.16
CA ARG A 3 -21.19 20.44 4.47
C ARG A 3 -21.71 19.54 3.35
N PRO A 4 -22.26 20.08 2.26
CA PRO A 4 -22.92 19.25 1.21
C PRO A 4 -21.93 18.32 0.48
N LEU A 5 -20.71 18.79 0.16
CA LEU A 5 -19.73 17.98 -0.55
C LEU A 5 -19.20 16.80 0.27
N ALA A 6 -19.14 16.94 1.61
CA ALA A 6 -18.81 15.82 2.48
C ALA A 6 -19.86 14.70 2.40
N PHE A 7 -21.15 15.04 2.41
CA PHE A 7 -22.21 14.05 2.24
C PHE A 7 -22.17 13.37 0.88
N VAL A 8 -21.97 14.13 -0.20
CA VAL A 8 -21.87 13.58 -1.56
C VAL A 8 -20.68 12.62 -1.66
N GLY A 9 -19.48 13.07 -1.31
CA GLY A 9 -18.25 12.28 -1.48
C GLY A 9 -18.26 10.99 -0.66
N PHE A 10 -18.62 11.07 0.63
CA PHE A 10 -18.66 9.87 1.47
C PHE A 10 -19.79 8.91 1.09
N SER A 11 -20.94 9.40 0.60
CA SER A 11 -22.00 8.53 0.09
C SER A 11 -21.57 7.80 -1.18
N MET A 12 -20.92 8.50 -2.13
CA MET A 12 -20.36 7.86 -3.33
C MET A 12 -19.34 6.77 -2.96
N ALA A 13 -18.38 7.10 -2.09
CA ALA A 13 -17.36 6.15 -1.65
C ALA A 13 -17.98 4.91 -0.97
N THR A 14 -18.98 5.10 -0.11
CA THR A 14 -19.67 3.98 0.56
C THR A 14 -20.38 3.07 -0.44
N VAL A 15 -21.08 3.63 -1.41
CA VAL A 15 -21.79 2.85 -2.45
C VAL A 15 -20.80 2.08 -3.32
N LEU A 16 -19.72 2.73 -3.79
CA LEU A 16 -18.68 2.08 -4.56
C LEU A 16 -17.96 0.98 -3.78
N LEU A 17 -17.71 1.20 -2.48
CA LEU A 17 -17.14 0.18 -1.59
C LEU A 17 -18.06 -1.06 -1.53
N LEU A 18 -19.36 -0.86 -1.30
CA LEU A 18 -20.35 -1.95 -1.25
C LEU A 18 -20.41 -2.72 -2.58
N ILE A 19 -20.41 -2.01 -3.72
CA ILE A 19 -20.41 -2.65 -5.05
C ILE A 19 -19.16 -3.52 -5.22
N ASN A 20 -17.98 -3.01 -4.86
CA ASN A 20 -16.73 -3.75 -5.02
C ASN A 20 -16.59 -4.93 -4.03
N ILE A 21 -17.18 -4.86 -2.81
CA ILE A 21 -17.15 -5.96 -1.84
C ILE A 21 -18.11 -7.09 -2.25
N ILE A 22 -19.34 -6.75 -2.63
CA ILE A 22 -20.38 -7.75 -2.89
C ILE A 22 -20.20 -8.35 -4.28
N GLY A 23 -19.69 -7.55 -5.23
CA GLY A 23 -19.43 -8.00 -6.61
C GLY A 23 -20.70 -8.33 -7.40
N GLY A 24 -20.52 -9.02 -8.54
CA GLY A 24 -21.59 -9.53 -9.38
C GLY A 24 -22.55 -8.47 -9.88
N MET A 25 -23.85 -8.80 -9.97
CA MET A 25 -24.90 -7.90 -10.46
C MET A 25 -25.48 -6.96 -9.39
N PHE A 26 -24.88 -6.91 -8.20
CA PHE A 26 -25.40 -6.12 -7.07
C PHE A 26 -25.51 -4.61 -7.39
N TYR A 27 -24.62 -4.08 -8.23
CA TYR A 27 -24.70 -2.69 -8.66
C TYR A 27 -26.02 -2.34 -9.38
N LYS A 28 -26.64 -3.29 -10.11
CA LYS A 28 -27.94 -3.09 -10.77
C LYS A 28 -29.05 -2.95 -9.76
N ILE A 29 -29.02 -3.75 -8.69
CA ILE A 29 -30.00 -3.69 -7.59
C ILE A 29 -29.86 -2.35 -6.85
N LEU A 30 -28.61 -1.98 -6.51
CA LEU A 30 -28.33 -0.70 -5.86
C LEU A 30 -28.73 0.50 -6.71
N PHE A 31 -28.55 0.43 -8.03
CA PHE A 31 -28.97 1.47 -8.96
C PHE A 31 -30.48 1.68 -8.92
N VAL A 32 -31.27 0.60 -9.02
CA VAL A 32 -32.73 0.67 -8.95
C VAL A 32 -33.19 1.23 -7.60
N LEU A 33 -32.62 0.73 -6.50
CA LEU A 33 -32.95 1.20 -5.15
C LEU A 33 -32.62 2.69 -4.99
N ALA A 34 -31.44 3.12 -5.41
CA ALA A 34 -31.02 4.52 -5.35
C ALA A 34 -31.91 5.42 -6.22
N ALA A 35 -32.33 4.95 -7.42
CA ALA A 35 -33.22 5.68 -8.31
C ALA A 35 -34.61 5.88 -7.66
N VAL A 36 -35.18 4.83 -7.07
CA VAL A 36 -36.47 4.91 -6.36
C VAL A 36 -36.39 5.88 -5.18
N LEU A 37 -35.35 5.74 -4.33
CA LEU A 37 -35.16 6.60 -3.16
C LEU A 37 -34.89 8.07 -3.56
N PHE A 38 -34.18 8.29 -4.66
CA PHE A 38 -33.96 9.61 -5.22
C PHE A 38 -35.27 10.23 -5.70
N ALA A 39 -36.10 9.49 -6.47
CA ALA A 39 -37.39 9.94 -6.93
C ALA A 39 -38.35 10.26 -5.75
N VAL A 40 -38.40 9.41 -4.72
CA VAL A 40 -39.17 9.66 -3.50
C VAL A 40 -38.67 10.93 -2.80
N SER A 41 -37.35 11.15 -2.73
CA SER A 41 -36.79 12.35 -2.09
C SER A 41 -37.11 13.64 -2.85
N LEU A 42 -37.31 13.57 -4.18
CA LEU A 42 -37.77 14.70 -5.00
C LEU A 42 -39.21 15.10 -4.67
N LEU A 43 -40.09 14.14 -4.36
CA LEU A 43 -41.49 14.41 -3.99
C LEU A 43 -41.64 15.09 -2.62
N VAL A 44 -40.65 14.91 -1.73
CA VAL A 44 -40.70 15.40 -0.33
C VAL A 44 -39.81 16.64 -0.09
N THR A 45 -39.55 17.44 -1.12
CA THR A 45 -38.55 18.55 -1.09
C THR A 45 -38.76 19.65 -0.04
N LYS A 46 -39.95 19.77 0.52
CA LYS A 46 -40.28 20.82 1.53
C LYS A 46 -39.53 20.66 2.87
N LEU A 47 -39.04 19.46 3.22
CA LEU A 47 -38.34 19.21 4.46
C LEU A 47 -36.83 19.40 4.29
N ARG A 48 -36.17 20.02 5.31
CA ARG A 48 -34.71 20.19 5.34
C ARG A 48 -33.96 18.84 5.20
N GLN A 49 -34.54 17.78 5.72
CA GLN A 49 -34.02 16.41 5.65
C GLN A 49 -34.02 15.86 4.21
N ALA A 50 -35.03 16.21 3.40
CA ALA A 50 -35.14 15.78 2.01
C ALA A 50 -33.98 16.30 1.15
N ARG A 51 -33.43 17.48 1.43
CA ARG A 51 -32.24 18.00 0.71
C ARG A 51 -30.99 17.16 1.00
N VAL A 52 -30.83 16.62 2.21
CA VAL A 52 -29.74 15.69 2.53
C VAL A 52 -29.96 14.38 1.80
N ALA A 53 -31.17 13.84 1.82
CA ALA A 53 -31.53 12.61 1.11
C ALA A 53 -31.29 12.73 -0.40
N LEU A 54 -31.64 13.84 -1.02
CA LEU A 54 -31.37 14.13 -2.43
C LEU A 54 -29.86 14.08 -2.74
N CYS A 55 -29.02 14.69 -1.90
CA CYS A 55 -27.58 14.64 -2.08
C CYS A 55 -27.03 13.22 -1.95
N VAL A 56 -27.52 12.45 -0.98
CA VAL A 56 -27.05 11.07 -0.71
C VAL A 56 -27.47 10.12 -1.84
N PHE A 57 -28.75 10.12 -2.19
CA PHE A 57 -29.27 9.21 -3.23
C PHE A 57 -28.84 9.63 -4.63
N GLY A 58 -28.72 10.94 -4.92
CA GLY A 58 -28.14 11.43 -6.17
C GLY A 58 -26.67 11.04 -6.31
N ALA A 59 -25.90 11.11 -5.22
CA ALA A 59 -24.52 10.64 -5.17
C ALA A 59 -24.43 9.11 -5.40
N ALA A 60 -25.36 8.35 -4.80
CA ALA A 60 -25.43 6.89 -4.99
C ALA A 60 -25.74 6.51 -6.44
N LEU A 61 -26.68 7.19 -7.08
CA LEU A 61 -26.99 7.01 -8.51
C LEU A 61 -25.76 7.30 -9.38
N LEU A 62 -25.12 8.42 -9.14
CA LEU A 62 -23.91 8.81 -9.88
C LEU A 62 -22.81 7.77 -9.72
N ALA A 63 -22.60 7.25 -8.52
CA ALA A 63 -21.63 6.18 -8.24
C ALA A 63 -21.92 4.91 -9.05
N CYS A 64 -23.19 4.47 -9.08
CA CYS A 64 -23.60 3.31 -9.86
C CYS A 64 -23.38 3.52 -11.37
N LEU A 65 -23.72 4.71 -11.91
CA LEU A 65 -23.50 5.04 -13.32
C LEU A 65 -22.02 5.05 -13.70
N ILE A 66 -21.17 5.64 -12.83
CA ILE A 66 -19.72 5.65 -13.03
C ILE A 66 -19.17 4.22 -13.02
N PHE A 67 -19.63 3.39 -12.08
CA PHE A 67 -19.22 1.99 -12.02
C PHE A 67 -19.63 1.23 -13.29
N MET A 68 -20.87 1.38 -13.76
CA MET A 68 -21.37 0.74 -14.99
C MET A 68 -20.53 1.13 -16.21
N ALA A 69 -20.21 2.42 -16.36
CA ALA A 69 -19.40 2.91 -17.47
C ALA A 69 -17.96 2.35 -17.47
N ASN A 70 -17.37 2.17 -16.30
CA ASN A 70 -16.01 1.61 -16.18
C ASN A 70 -15.98 0.08 -16.25
N TYR A 71 -17.04 -0.59 -15.82
CA TYR A 71 -17.11 -2.05 -15.80
C TYR A 71 -17.02 -2.66 -17.20
N SER A 72 -17.61 -2.01 -18.21
CA SER A 72 -17.50 -2.45 -19.61
C SER A 72 -16.06 -2.46 -20.14
N ASN A 73 -15.21 -1.52 -19.67
CA ASN A 73 -13.80 -1.51 -20.03
C ASN A 73 -13.04 -2.68 -19.39
N VAL A 74 -13.40 -3.06 -18.16
CA VAL A 74 -12.82 -4.24 -17.49
C VAL A 74 -13.19 -5.51 -18.24
N GLU A 75 -14.47 -5.70 -18.57
CA GLU A 75 -14.92 -6.86 -19.37
C GLU A 75 -14.21 -6.92 -20.72
N GLY A 76 -14.06 -5.80 -21.42
CA GLY A 76 -13.34 -5.74 -22.69
C GLY A 76 -11.87 -6.13 -22.59
N GLN A 77 -11.19 -5.75 -21.51
CA GLN A 77 -9.80 -6.16 -21.27
C GLN A 77 -9.68 -7.65 -20.91
N MET A 78 -10.66 -8.20 -20.18
CA MET A 78 -10.67 -9.64 -19.83
C MET A 78 -10.83 -10.56 -21.05
N LEU A 79 -11.29 -10.06 -22.21
CA LEU A 79 -11.30 -10.81 -23.47
C LEU A 79 -9.89 -11.20 -23.94
N LEU A 80 -8.87 -10.48 -23.50
CA LEU A 80 -7.47 -10.73 -23.86
C LEU A 80 -6.81 -11.82 -22.99
N ASP A 81 -7.47 -12.36 -21.98
CA ASP A 81 -6.88 -13.35 -21.09
C ASP A 81 -6.39 -14.58 -21.86
N ASN A 82 -5.13 -14.98 -21.63
CA ASN A 82 -4.42 -16.07 -22.30
C ASN A 82 -4.32 -15.91 -23.84
N GLN A 83 -4.42 -14.69 -24.38
CA GLN A 83 -4.27 -14.44 -25.80
C GLN A 83 -2.88 -13.90 -26.11
N GLU A 84 -2.31 -14.34 -27.24
CA GLU A 84 -1.10 -13.79 -27.85
C GLU A 84 -1.51 -12.90 -29.02
N VAL A 85 -1.30 -11.58 -28.86
CA VAL A 85 -1.85 -10.59 -29.79
C VAL A 85 -0.80 -9.59 -30.24
N LYS A 86 -0.81 -9.30 -31.54
CA LYS A 86 0.04 -8.25 -32.11
C LYS A 86 -0.42 -6.88 -31.61
N THR A 87 0.47 -6.19 -30.91
CA THR A 87 0.12 -4.95 -30.21
C THR A 87 1.15 -3.86 -30.47
N VAL A 88 0.68 -2.65 -30.73
CA VAL A 88 1.50 -1.43 -30.71
C VAL A 88 1.35 -0.77 -29.35
N PHE A 89 2.47 -0.50 -28.70
CA PHE A 89 2.51 0.09 -27.36
C PHE A 89 3.68 1.06 -27.22
N HIS A 90 3.67 1.85 -26.14
CA HIS A 90 4.78 2.72 -25.76
C HIS A 90 4.98 2.71 -24.25
N ILE A 91 6.21 2.98 -23.82
CA ILE A 91 6.60 3.03 -22.40
C ILE A 91 6.13 4.37 -21.82
N VAL A 92 5.42 4.34 -20.70
CA VAL A 92 4.82 5.53 -20.06
C VAL A 92 5.33 5.83 -18.66
N ASP A 93 6.23 5.00 -18.12
CA ASP A 93 6.83 5.21 -16.80
C ASP A 93 8.23 4.58 -16.73
N ASN A 94 8.98 4.90 -15.67
CA ASN A 94 10.31 4.35 -15.43
C ASN A 94 10.28 2.82 -15.37
N VAL A 95 11.33 2.20 -15.90
CA VAL A 95 11.55 0.77 -15.82
C VAL A 95 11.84 0.39 -14.37
N GLN A 96 11.17 -0.64 -13.90
CA GLN A 96 11.48 -1.29 -12.64
C GLN A 96 12.24 -2.58 -12.93
N VAL A 97 13.42 -2.73 -12.37
CA VAL A 97 14.18 -3.98 -12.45
C VAL A 97 13.97 -4.72 -11.14
N ASN A 98 13.39 -5.89 -11.23
CA ASN A 98 13.15 -6.72 -10.08
C ASN A 98 13.72 -8.11 -10.36
N ASP A 99 14.77 -8.45 -9.64
CA ASP A 99 15.37 -9.78 -9.70
C ASP A 99 15.80 -10.25 -11.11
N GLY A 100 16.29 -9.33 -11.94
CA GLY A 100 16.73 -9.62 -13.32
C GLY A 100 15.60 -9.57 -14.35
N GLU A 101 14.34 -9.40 -13.94
CA GLU A 101 13.23 -9.11 -14.85
C GLU A 101 13.01 -7.61 -14.97
N TYR A 102 12.74 -7.16 -16.16
CA TYR A 102 12.39 -5.78 -16.47
C TYR A 102 10.87 -5.64 -16.49
N ILE A 103 10.35 -4.75 -15.65
CA ILE A 103 8.92 -4.48 -15.56
C ILE A 103 8.66 -3.08 -16.11
N TYR A 104 8.03 -3.02 -17.27
CA TYR A 104 7.65 -1.79 -17.94
C TYR A 104 6.20 -1.45 -17.65
N THR A 105 5.91 -0.19 -17.36
CA THR A 105 4.53 0.31 -17.43
C THR A 105 4.31 0.84 -18.83
N VAL A 106 3.42 0.18 -19.58
CA VAL A 106 3.17 0.50 -20.98
C VAL A 106 1.72 0.91 -21.19
N LYS A 107 1.50 1.69 -22.24
CA LYS A 107 0.17 2.01 -22.75
C LYS A 107 0.05 1.55 -24.19
N THR A 108 -0.98 0.74 -24.47
CA THR A 108 -1.21 0.25 -25.82
C THR A 108 -1.81 1.36 -26.70
N LYS A 109 -1.45 1.40 -27.97
CA LYS A 109 -2.01 2.29 -28.97
C LYS A 109 -3.01 1.56 -29.87
N SER A 110 -2.66 0.34 -30.28
CA SER A 110 -3.55 -0.55 -31.04
C SER A 110 -3.34 -2.00 -30.63
N ILE A 111 -4.44 -2.74 -30.51
CA ILE A 111 -4.47 -4.16 -30.21
C ILE A 111 -5.23 -4.84 -31.35
N ASP A 112 -4.58 -5.80 -32.01
CA ASP A 112 -5.15 -6.53 -33.14
C ASP A 112 -6.03 -7.71 -32.63
N TYR A 113 -7.08 -7.38 -31.88
CA TYR A 113 -8.04 -8.36 -31.35
C TYR A 113 -9.45 -7.78 -31.39
N PRO A 114 -10.44 -8.50 -31.97
CA PRO A 114 -11.81 -8.01 -32.10
C PRO A 114 -12.47 -7.75 -30.74
N GLY A 115 -12.97 -6.53 -30.55
CA GLY A 115 -13.67 -6.14 -29.32
C GLY A 115 -12.77 -5.74 -28.15
N ALA A 116 -11.44 -5.82 -28.29
CA ALA A 116 -10.53 -5.35 -27.25
C ALA A 116 -10.50 -3.81 -27.18
N PRO A 117 -10.54 -3.23 -25.98
CA PRO A 117 -10.39 -1.78 -25.81
C PRO A 117 -8.96 -1.35 -26.19
N GLN A 118 -8.87 -0.18 -26.80
CA GLN A 118 -7.60 0.45 -27.16
C GLN A 118 -7.11 1.34 -26.00
N ASN A 119 -5.86 1.75 -26.03
CA ASN A 119 -5.26 2.66 -25.04
C ASN A 119 -5.27 2.14 -23.58
N ILE A 120 -5.11 0.85 -23.37
CA ILE A 120 -5.04 0.24 -22.03
C ILE A 120 -3.66 0.43 -21.41
N LYS A 121 -3.63 0.69 -20.09
CA LYS A 121 -2.39 0.75 -19.29
C LYS A 121 -2.18 -0.62 -18.64
N LEU A 122 -0.99 -1.19 -18.78
CA LEU A 122 -0.65 -2.50 -18.21
C LEU A 122 0.81 -2.59 -17.78
N LYS A 123 1.15 -3.60 -16.98
CA LYS A 123 2.53 -3.99 -16.72
C LYS A 123 2.96 -5.05 -17.72
N LEU A 124 4.10 -4.80 -18.37
CA LEU A 124 4.74 -5.68 -19.33
C LEU A 124 6.02 -6.22 -18.71
N TYR A 125 6.10 -7.53 -18.57
CA TYR A 125 7.25 -8.26 -18.05
C TYR A 125 8.15 -8.69 -19.22
N SER A 126 9.45 -8.48 -19.09
CA SER A 126 10.46 -8.84 -20.09
C SER A 126 11.72 -9.37 -19.42
N GLU A 127 12.31 -10.40 -20.00
CA GLU A 127 13.59 -10.96 -19.55
C GLU A 127 14.79 -10.11 -20.02
N TYR A 128 14.57 -9.18 -20.94
CA TYR A 128 15.60 -8.32 -21.51
C TYR A 128 15.20 -6.85 -21.45
N GLU A 129 16.23 -5.99 -21.45
CA GLU A 129 16.05 -4.55 -21.50
C GLU A 129 15.58 -4.10 -22.89
N ILE A 130 14.55 -3.28 -22.94
CA ILE A 130 14.03 -2.69 -24.17
C ILE A 130 14.77 -1.36 -24.41
N ASP A 131 15.57 -1.30 -25.46
CA ASP A 131 16.28 -0.08 -25.87
C ASP A 131 15.30 0.84 -26.65
N ALA A 132 14.51 1.61 -25.91
CA ALA A 132 13.56 2.57 -26.46
C ALA A 132 13.35 3.73 -25.50
N ASP A 133 13.11 4.92 -26.04
CA ASP A 133 12.77 6.08 -25.21
C ASP A 133 11.27 6.10 -24.86
N TYR A 134 10.89 6.90 -23.88
CA TYR A 134 9.49 7.09 -23.51
C TYR A 134 8.68 7.55 -24.71
N TYR A 135 7.47 7.01 -24.83
CA TYR A 135 6.53 7.31 -25.93
C TYR A 135 7.04 6.98 -27.33
N ASP A 136 8.09 6.16 -27.47
CA ASP A 136 8.38 5.52 -28.73
C ASP A 136 7.37 4.40 -28.99
N ASP A 137 6.78 4.41 -30.17
CA ASP A 137 5.83 3.36 -30.56
C ASP A 137 6.62 2.07 -30.86
N LEU A 138 6.26 1.00 -30.21
CA LEU A 138 6.88 -0.32 -30.32
C LEU A 138 5.84 -1.34 -30.77
N LEU A 139 6.21 -2.20 -31.71
CA LEU A 139 5.37 -3.29 -32.21
C LEU A 139 5.94 -4.63 -31.74
N SER A 140 5.12 -5.44 -31.08
CA SER A 140 5.48 -6.82 -30.72
C SER A 140 4.23 -7.70 -30.60
N VAL A 141 4.46 -9.01 -30.50
CA VAL A 141 3.46 -9.97 -30.05
C VAL A 141 3.53 -10.05 -28.54
N ILE A 142 2.43 -9.75 -27.89
CA ILE A 142 2.31 -9.70 -26.44
C ILE A 142 1.37 -10.81 -25.99
N LYS A 143 1.79 -11.57 -24.98
CA LYS A 143 0.97 -12.56 -24.30
C LYS A 143 0.31 -11.92 -23.09
N TYR A 144 -1.01 -11.89 -23.13
CA TYR A 144 -1.82 -11.32 -22.05
C TYR A 144 -2.24 -12.38 -21.04
N SER A 145 -2.29 -12.03 -19.78
CA SER A 145 -2.76 -12.90 -18.71
C SER A 145 -3.56 -12.14 -17.67
N LYS A 146 -4.58 -12.79 -17.09
CA LYS A 146 -5.40 -12.22 -16.03
C LYS A 146 -4.56 -11.99 -14.78
N SER A 147 -4.62 -10.77 -14.23
CA SER A 147 -3.79 -10.40 -13.08
C SER A 147 -4.41 -10.74 -11.73
N TYR A 148 -5.70 -10.45 -11.58
CA TYR A 148 -6.34 -10.50 -10.26
C TYR A 148 -7.75 -11.07 -10.36
N SER A 149 -8.19 -11.75 -9.29
CA SER A 149 -9.56 -12.29 -9.21
C SER A 149 -10.60 -11.17 -9.02
N ASP A 150 -10.23 -10.13 -8.27
CA ASP A 150 -11.13 -9.03 -7.91
C ASP A 150 -10.34 -7.71 -7.66
N ALA A 151 -11.11 -6.62 -7.48
CA ALA A 151 -10.52 -5.29 -7.28
C ALA A 151 -9.76 -5.14 -5.95
N PHE A 152 -10.15 -5.86 -4.90
CA PHE A 152 -9.46 -5.78 -3.61
C PHE A 152 -8.14 -6.55 -3.60
N SER A 153 -8.09 -7.73 -4.24
CA SER A 153 -6.86 -8.50 -4.38
C SER A 153 -5.81 -7.82 -5.27
N SER A 154 -6.24 -6.82 -6.05
CA SER A 154 -5.36 -6.05 -6.94
C SER A 154 -4.46 -5.04 -6.24
N TYR A 155 -4.67 -4.76 -4.93
CA TYR A 155 -3.92 -3.77 -4.15
C TYR A 155 -3.74 -2.40 -4.86
N GLY A 156 -4.75 -1.95 -5.55
CA GLY A 156 -4.76 -0.66 -6.26
C GLY A 156 -4.45 -0.74 -7.76
N ALA A 157 -4.10 -1.90 -8.32
CA ALA A 157 -3.87 -2.01 -9.75
C ALA A 157 -5.13 -1.65 -10.57
N PHE A 158 -6.32 -2.04 -10.10
CA PHE A 158 -7.60 -1.65 -10.73
C PHE A 158 -7.83 -0.13 -10.66
N ALA A 159 -7.42 0.53 -9.59
CA ALA A 159 -7.48 1.98 -9.51
C ALA A 159 -6.55 2.67 -10.52
N ASP A 160 -5.44 2.04 -10.89
CA ASP A 160 -4.53 2.51 -11.94
C ASP A 160 -4.98 2.13 -13.37
N GLY A 161 -6.13 1.45 -13.52
CA GLY A 161 -6.64 0.97 -14.80
C GLY A 161 -5.89 -0.24 -15.36
N ARG A 162 -5.16 -0.97 -14.52
CA ARG A 162 -4.39 -2.17 -14.88
C ARG A 162 -5.17 -3.42 -14.45
N TYR A 163 -5.89 -4.03 -15.38
CA TYR A 163 -6.74 -5.19 -15.11
C TYR A 163 -6.12 -6.50 -15.55
N ILE A 164 -5.12 -6.44 -16.45
CA ILE A 164 -4.38 -7.58 -17.00
C ILE A 164 -2.87 -7.32 -16.91
N PHE A 165 -2.09 -8.39 -16.88
CA PHE A 165 -0.63 -8.38 -17.09
C PHE A 165 -0.31 -8.77 -18.51
N ALA A 166 0.93 -8.52 -18.92
CA ALA A 166 1.43 -8.99 -20.18
C ALA A 166 2.89 -9.43 -20.04
N SER A 167 3.29 -10.44 -20.81
CA SER A 167 4.69 -10.84 -20.99
C SER A 167 5.13 -10.61 -22.42
N LEU A 168 6.41 -10.33 -22.57
CA LEU A 168 7.03 -10.06 -23.85
C LEU A 168 7.99 -11.20 -24.19
N ASP A 169 7.62 -12.01 -25.18
CA ASP A 169 8.42 -13.16 -25.61
C ASP A 169 9.30 -12.82 -26.83
N THR A 170 9.04 -11.69 -27.52
CA THR A 170 9.74 -11.28 -28.73
C THR A 170 10.25 -9.86 -28.63
N VAL A 171 11.46 -9.61 -29.15
CA VAL A 171 12.06 -8.26 -29.18
C VAL A 171 11.15 -7.28 -29.94
N PRO A 172 10.75 -6.16 -29.33
CA PRO A 172 9.85 -5.21 -29.97
C PRO A 172 10.57 -4.45 -31.11
N ILE A 173 9.82 -4.20 -32.18
CA ILE A 173 10.28 -3.45 -33.34
C ILE A 173 9.92 -1.98 -33.15
N PRO A 174 10.87 -1.04 -33.14
CA PRO A 174 10.56 0.38 -33.03
C PRO A 174 9.86 0.88 -34.31
N LEU A 175 8.78 1.63 -34.11
CA LEU A 175 8.08 2.34 -35.15
C LEU A 175 8.45 3.82 -35.07
N ASN A 176 8.74 4.44 -36.21
CA ASN A 176 9.06 5.87 -36.24
C ASN A 176 7.83 6.70 -35.80
N ASN A 177 7.89 7.27 -34.61
CA ASN A 177 6.91 8.23 -34.11
C ASN A 177 7.64 9.45 -33.54
N ASN A 178 7.36 10.62 -34.08
CA ASN A 178 7.94 11.89 -33.64
C ASN A 178 7.05 12.66 -32.66
N ASP A 179 5.84 12.19 -32.39
CA ASP A 179 4.89 12.89 -31.53
C ASP A 179 5.16 12.57 -30.06
N LYS A 180 5.81 13.51 -29.39
CA LYS A 180 6.09 13.42 -27.94
C LYS A 180 5.08 14.27 -27.14
N PRO A 181 4.20 13.64 -26.33
CA PRO A 181 3.24 14.36 -25.51
C PRO A 181 3.95 15.09 -24.35
N ILE A 182 3.23 16.00 -23.68
CA ILE A 182 3.76 16.76 -22.55
C ILE A 182 4.30 15.86 -21.43
N ASN A 183 3.72 14.68 -21.23
CA ASN A 183 4.16 13.70 -20.24
C ASN A 183 5.59 13.19 -20.50
N TYR A 184 6.05 13.16 -21.74
CA TYR A 184 7.42 12.84 -22.09
C TYR A 184 8.41 13.77 -21.37
N TYR A 185 8.16 15.07 -21.40
CA TYR A 185 9.02 16.05 -20.74
C TYR A 185 8.98 15.95 -19.22
N ILE A 186 7.85 15.52 -18.66
CA ILE A 186 7.71 15.26 -17.23
C ILE A 186 8.57 14.05 -16.82
N LEU A 187 8.55 12.96 -17.60
CA LEU A 187 9.39 11.78 -17.36
C LEU A 187 10.89 12.13 -17.47
N LYS A 188 11.28 12.89 -18.51
CA LYS A 188 12.66 13.39 -18.64
C LYS A 188 13.08 14.29 -17.45
N ALA A 189 12.16 15.09 -16.92
CA ALA A 189 12.42 15.85 -15.70
C ALA A 189 12.57 14.94 -14.47
N ARG A 190 11.81 13.85 -14.36
CA ARG A 190 11.99 12.82 -13.31
C ARG A 190 13.37 12.17 -13.42
N ASP A 191 13.78 11.76 -14.62
CA ASP A 191 15.10 11.18 -14.86
C ASP A 191 16.23 12.14 -14.51
N TYR A 192 16.10 13.42 -14.88
CA TYR A 192 17.05 14.45 -14.51
C TYR A 192 17.16 14.58 -12.98
N ILE A 193 16.04 14.61 -12.26
CA ILE A 193 16.01 14.68 -10.79
C ILE A 193 16.63 13.41 -10.18
N LYS A 194 16.28 12.23 -10.68
CA LYS A 194 16.84 10.94 -10.26
C LYS A 194 18.36 10.94 -10.40
N ASN A 195 18.86 11.28 -11.59
CA ASN A 195 20.28 11.31 -11.89
C ASN A 195 21.02 12.36 -11.03
N THR A 196 20.42 13.53 -10.82
CA THR A 196 21.02 14.59 -9.99
C THR A 196 21.13 14.16 -8.53
N ILE A 197 20.07 13.53 -7.97
CA ILE A 197 20.09 13.05 -6.59
C ILE A 197 21.11 11.93 -6.41
N THR A 198 21.16 10.94 -7.31
CA THR A 198 22.07 9.80 -7.23
C THR A 198 23.53 10.19 -7.45
N LEU A 199 23.79 11.26 -8.20
CA LEU A 199 25.12 11.83 -8.34
C LEU A 199 25.66 12.39 -7.01
N HIS A 200 24.80 13.02 -6.21
CA HIS A 200 25.19 13.72 -4.98
C HIS A 200 25.02 12.87 -3.71
N LEU A 201 24.04 11.98 -3.70
CA LEU A 201 23.72 11.06 -2.59
C LEU A 201 23.76 9.63 -3.08
N LYS A 202 24.66 8.84 -2.51
CA LYS A 202 24.89 7.46 -2.94
C LYS A 202 24.16 6.45 -2.06
N ASN A 203 23.96 5.23 -2.56
CA ASN A 203 23.37 4.10 -1.86
C ASN A 203 21.96 4.43 -1.32
N ASP A 204 21.55 3.79 -0.25
CA ASP A 204 20.22 3.93 0.35
C ASP A 204 19.87 5.35 0.80
N THR A 205 20.86 6.22 1.07
CA THR A 205 20.57 7.63 1.37
C THR A 205 20.03 8.39 0.16
N GLY A 206 20.60 8.14 -1.03
CA GLY A 206 20.08 8.67 -2.30
C GLY A 206 18.74 8.06 -2.68
N ALA A 207 18.60 6.73 -2.53
CA ALA A 207 17.37 6.00 -2.78
C ALA A 207 16.21 6.47 -1.88
N LEU A 208 16.46 6.64 -0.56
CA LEU A 208 15.49 7.18 0.38
C LEU A 208 15.12 8.63 0.04
N SER A 209 16.09 9.47 -0.32
CA SER A 209 15.86 10.85 -0.71
C SER A 209 14.99 10.95 -1.97
N LEU A 210 15.24 10.09 -2.96
CA LEU A 210 14.43 9.99 -4.17
C LEU A 210 13.01 9.54 -3.85
N ALA A 211 12.85 8.48 -3.04
CA ALA A 211 11.54 7.99 -2.63
C ALA A 211 10.71 9.06 -1.89
N LEU A 212 11.32 9.86 -1.02
CA LEU A 212 10.66 10.95 -0.30
C LEU A 212 10.19 12.07 -1.22
N LEU A 213 10.94 12.39 -2.29
CA LEU A 213 10.60 13.49 -3.19
C LEU A 213 9.64 13.08 -4.30
N THR A 214 9.87 11.93 -4.95
CA THR A 214 9.13 11.50 -6.15
C THR A 214 8.23 10.30 -5.93
N GLY A 215 8.44 9.53 -4.85
CA GLY A 215 7.77 8.25 -4.61
C GLY A 215 8.45 7.05 -5.30
N ASP A 216 9.51 7.29 -6.07
CA ASP A 216 10.27 6.23 -6.76
C ASP A 216 11.13 5.46 -5.74
N LYS A 217 10.81 4.19 -5.55
CA LYS A 217 11.49 3.26 -4.62
C LYS A 217 12.42 2.28 -5.33
N SER A 218 12.57 2.39 -6.66
CA SER A 218 13.28 1.43 -7.49
C SER A 218 14.76 1.21 -7.11
N LEU A 219 15.37 2.20 -6.46
CA LEU A 219 16.77 2.16 -6.03
C LEU A 219 16.95 1.76 -4.56
N LEU A 220 15.85 1.59 -3.82
CA LEU A 220 15.93 1.25 -2.40
C LEU A 220 16.17 -0.25 -2.24
N SER A 221 17.13 -0.63 -1.39
CA SER A 221 17.38 -2.03 -1.10
C SER A 221 16.18 -2.67 -0.38
N ASP A 222 15.89 -3.94 -0.71
CA ASP A 222 14.80 -4.70 -0.09
C ASP A 222 14.94 -4.77 1.43
N GLU A 223 16.19 -4.88 1.92
CA GLU A 223 16.49 -4.90 3.34
C GLU A 223 16.09 -3.59 4.01
N THR A 224 16.50 -2.46 3.43
CA THR A 224 16.12 -1.13 3.95
C THR A 224 14.61 -0.93 3.88
N TYR A 225 13.96 -1.35 2.79
CA TYR A 225 12.51 -1.24 2.67
C TYR A 225 11.79 -2.06 3.74
N SER A 226 12.27 -3.27 4.06
CA SER A 226 11.70 -4.11 5.11
C SER A 226 11.77 -3.46 6.49
N TYR A 227 12.86 -2.76 6.84
CA TYR A 227 12.96 -2.03 8.11
C TYR A 227 11.87 -0.96 8.27
N PHE A 228 11.52 -0.25 7.18
CA PHE A 228 10.42 0.72 7.22
C PHE A 228 9.04 0.05 7.37
N ILE A 229 8.85 -1.13 6.78
CA ILE A 229 7.62 -1.93 6.96
C ILE A 229 7.50 -2.38 8.42
N ASP A 230 8.53 -2.96 9.00
CA ASP A 230 8.56 -3.43 10.39
C ASP A 230 8.29 -2.30 11.39
N CYS A 231 8.81 -1.11 11.11
CA CYS A 231 8.52 0.08 11.91
C CYS A 231 7.12 0.67 11.67
N GLY A 232 6.32 0.15 10.71
CA GLY A 232 5.02 0.71 10.32
C GLY A 232 5.12 2.09 9.68
N THR A 233 6.26 2.41 9.08
CA THR A 233 6.59 3.74 8.53
C THR A 233 6.79 3.76 7.03
N SER A 234 6.43 2.69 6.32
CA SER A 234 6.47 2.59 4.85
C SER A 234 5.70 3.72 4.14
N HIS A 235 4.68 4.27 4.82
CA HIS A 235 3.90 5.43 4.34
C HIS A 235 4.72 6.73 4.25
N ILE A 236 5.86 6.84 4.94
CA ILE A 236 6.77 8.00 4.85
C ILE A 236 7.47 8.01 3.49
N MET A 237 7.82 6.81 2.95
CA MET A 237 8.44 6.67 1.63
C MET A 237 7.43 6.78 0.47
N ALA A 238 6.14 6.65 0.76
CA ALA A 238 5.10 6.98 -0.21
C ALA A 238 4.87 8.49 -0.18
N VAL A 239 4.76 9.12 -1.36
CA VAL A 239 4.48 10.55 -1.40
C VAL A 239 3.14 10.83 -0.72
N SER A 240 3.18 11.66 0.31
CA SER A 240 2.03 11.93 1.17
C SER A 240 1.51 13.36 1.02
N GLY A 241 0.33 13.60 1.58
CA GLY A 241 -0.22 14.96 1.67
C GLY A 241 0.67 15.94 2.44
N LEU A 242 1.52 15.45 3.35
CA LEU A 242 2.51 16.26 4.06
C LEU A 242 3.58 16.79 3.08
N HIS A 243 4.14 15.91 2.24
CA HIS A 243 5.14 16.26 1.24
C HIS A 243 4.59 17.31 0.26
N THR A 244 3.42 17.06 -0.29
CA THR A 244 2.70 17.99 -1.17
C THR A 244 2.46 19.36 -0.51
N SER A 245 2.08 19.35 0.76
CA SER A 245 1.83 20.58 1.53
C SER A 245 3.10 21.37 1.77
N VAL A 246 4.21 20.72 2.12
CA VAL A 246 5.51 21.38 2.36
C VAL A 246 6.00 22.04 1.08
N ILE A 247 5.95 21.36 -0.07
CA ILE A 247 6.39 21.91 -1.35
C ILE A 247 5.51 23.10 -1.75
N CYS A 248 4.20 22.91 -1.83
CA CYS A 248 3.29 23.96 -2.32
C CYS A 248 3.20 25.17 -1.37
N MET A 249 3.04 24.93 -0.05
CA MET A 249 2.95 26.03 0.91
C MET A 249 4.29 26.67 1.19
N GLY A 250 5.40 25.91 1.17
CA GLY A 250 6.75 26.45 1.22
C GLY A 250 7.01 27.42 0.07
N PHE A 251 6.66 27.03 -1.15
CA PHE A 251 6.76 27.88 -2.33
C PHE A 251 5.85 29.12 -2.24
N TYR A 252 4.60 28.94 -1.77
CA TYR A 252 3.69 30.06 -1.54
C TYR A 252 4.24 31.06 -0.52
N VAL A 253 4.87 30.60 0.57
CA VAL A 253 5.49 31.46 1.59
C VAL A 253 6.74 32.15 1.03
N LEU A 254 7.55 31.44 0.26
CA LEU A 254 8.72 32.03 -0.42
C LEU A 254 8.31 33.22 -1.31
N LEU A 255 7.33 32.99 -2.19
CA LEU A 255 6.80 34.09 -3.05
C LEU A 255 6.19 35.23 -2.24
N LYS A 256 5.59 34.93 -1.08
CA LYS A 256 5.10 35.98 -0.17
C LYS A 256 6.25 36.83 0.37
N ASN A 257 7.35 36.21 0.79
CA ASN A 257 8.51 36.90 1.33
C ASN A 257 9.26 37.73 0.26
N LEU A 258 9.19 37.27 -1.00
CA LEU A 258 9.70 38.02 -2.16
C LEU A 258 8.76 39.16 -2.63
N GLY A 259 7.67 39.45 -1.89
CA GLY A 259 6.77 40.56 -2.21
C GLY A 259 5.81 40.29 -3.38
N VAL A 260 5.71 39.06 -3.90
CA VAL A 260 4.84 38.75 -5.04
C VAL A 260 3.37 38.97 -4.67
N LYS A 261 2.61 39.64 -5.57
CA LYS A 261 1.17 39.92 -5.39
C LYS A 261 0.38 38.62 -5.12
N ARG A 262 -0.62 38.70 -4.23
CA ARG A 262 -1.39 37.54 -3.77
C ARG A 262 -1.98 36.67 -4.90
N ASN A 263 -2.54 37.29 -5.92
CA ASN A 263 -3.13 36.57 -7.05
C ASN A 263 -2.07 35.76 -7.83
N LEU A 264 -0.96 36.42 -8.16
CA LEU A 264 0.14 35.81 -8.91
C LEU A 264 0.78 34.66 -8.14
N ARG A 265 1.09 34.85 -6.83
CA ARG A 265 1.66 33.76 -6.03
C ARG A 265 0.72 32.57 -5.88
N THR A 266 -0.61 32.81 -5.85
CA THR A 266 -1.59 31.71 -5.83
C THR A 266 -1.55 30.94 -7.15
N ILE A 267 -1.55 31.63 -8.29
CA ILE A 267 -1.48 30.99 -9.62
C ILE A 267 -0.18 30.20 -9.74
N LEU A 268 0.96 30.79 -9.41
CA LEU A 268 2.25 30.11 -9.48
C LEU A 268 2.32 28.89 -8.54
N SER A 269 1.75 28.99 -7.33
CA SER A 269 1.70 27.85 -6.41
C SER A 269 0.81 26.73 -6.90
N VAL A 270 -0.29 27.03 -7.58
CA VAL A 270 -1.15 26.02 -8.23
C VAL A 270 -0.42 25.36 -9.40
N LEU A 271 0.35 26.13 -10.20
CA LEU A 271 1.15 25.55 -11.29
C LEU A 271 2.23 24.59 -10.76
N VAL A 272 2.96 24.98 -9.72
CA VAL A 272 3.94 24.10 -9.04
C VAL A 272 3.26 22.85 -8.48
N LEU A 273 2.07 23.00 -7.91
CA LEU A 273 1.30 21.88 -7.37
C LEU A 273 0.88 20.90 -8.49
N LEU A 274 0.39 21.40 -9.63
CA LEU A 274 0.03 20.56 -10.78
C LEU A 274 1.24 19.86 -11.38
N PHE A 275 2.37 20.57 -11.49
CA PHE A 275 3.63 19.96 -11.91
C PHE A 275 4.06 18.84 -10.94
N TYR A 276 3.96 19.07 -9.63
CA TYR A 276 4.31 18.06 -8.64
C TYR A 276 3.37 16.83 -8.66
N VAL A 277 2.06 17.04 -8.90
CA VAL A 277 1.10 15.94 -9.12
C VAL A 277 1.55 15.05 -10.30
N ALA A 278 1.96 15.67 -11.41
CA ALA A 278 2.45 14.94 -12.58
C ALA A 278 3.79 14.26 -12.31
N MET A 279 4.69 14.90 -11.56
CA MET A 279 5.98 14.32 -11.14
C MET A 279 5.83 13.08 -10.26
N THR A 280 4.72 12.93 -9.54
CA THR A 280 4.42 11.78 -8.67
C THR A 280 3.49 10.76 -9.32
N ASP A 281 3.45 10.70 -10.65
CA ASP A 281 2.58 9.81 -11.45
C ASP A 281 1.12 9.83 -10.98
N PHE A 282 0.60 11.03 -10.74
CA PHE A 282 -0.80 11.22 -10.31
C PHE A 282 -1.20 10.39 -9.08
N SER A 283 -0.28 10.15 -8.17
CA SER A 283 -0.55 9.41 -6.92
C SER A 283 -1.84 9.93 -6.24
N VAL A 284 -2.73 9.02 -5.90
CA VAL A 284 -4.08 9.34 -5.36
C VAL A 284 -3.99 10.18 -4.09
N SER A 285 -3.00 9.91 -3.22
CA SER A 285 -2.76 10.70 -2.01
C SER A 285 -2.35 12.14 -2.31
N VAL A 286 -1.55 12.34 -3.37
CA VAL A 286 -1.11 13.67 -3.83
C VAL A 286 -2.26 14.42 -4.49
N ILE A 287 -3.04 13.77 -5.37
CA ILE A 287 -4.23 14.36 -6.00
C ILE A 287 -5.22 14.86 -4.94
N ARG A 288 -5.54 14.03 -3.93
CA ARG A 288 -6.42 14.42 -2.83
C ARG A 288 -5.91 15.68 -2.12
N CYS A 289 -4.63 15.70 -1.78
CA CYS A 289 -4.02 16.85 -1.12
C CYS A 289 -4.02 18.09 -2.02
N ALA A 290 -3.73 17.93 -3.31
CA ALA A 290 -3.75 19.00 -4.29
C ALA A 290 -5.13 19.67 -4.39
N ILE A 291 -6.20 18.87 -4.47
CA ILE A 291 -7.58 19.39 -4.46
C ILE A 291 -7.84 20.20 -3.18
N MET A 292 -7.48 19.67 -2.01
CA MET A 292 -7.69 20.36 -0.74
C MET A 292 -6.88 21.65 -0.64
N ILE A 293 -5.63 21.68 -1.11
CA ILE A 293 -4.79 22.87 -1.17
C ILE A 293 -5.36 23.91 -2.15
N CYS A 294 -5.84 23.50 -3.32
CA CYS A 294 -6.51 24.39 -4.26
C CYS A 294 -7.72 25.07 -3.60
N VAL A 295 -8.59 24.30 -2.93
CA VAL A 295 -9.73 24.88 -2.20
C VAL A 295 -9.27 25.89 -1.13
N LEU A 296 -8.20 25.57 -0.39
CA LEU A 296 -7.63 26.48 0.61
C LEU A 296 -7.09 27.77 -0.03
N LEU A 297 -6.35 27.68 -1.12
CA LEU A 297 -5.80 28.82 -1.84
C LEU A 297 -6.90 29.69 -2.44
N PHE A 298 -7.92 29.11 -3.06
CA PHE A 298 -9.08 29.84 -3.56
C PHE A 298 -9.89 30.51 -2.44
N ALA A 299 -10.10 29.82 -1.32
CA ALA A 299 -10.76 30.43 -0.16
C ALA A 299 -9.98 31.64 0.37
N ARG A 300 -8.64 31.53 0.43
CA ARG A 300 -7.76 32.66 0.79
C ARG A 300 -7.87 33.82 -0.20
N LEU A 301 -7.94 33.57 -1.51
CA LEU A 301 -8.16 34.62 -2.52
C LEU A 301 -9.46 35.40 -2.28
N LYS A 302 -10.52 34.70 -1.89
CA LYS A 302 -11.84 35.28 -1.60
C LYS A 302 -11.98 35.78 -0.15
N ASN A 303 -10.90 35.81 0.65
CA ASN A 303 -10.91 36.13 2.07
C ASN A 303 -11.93 35.30 2.89
N LYS A 304 -12.14 34.04 2.49
CA LYS A 304 -13.04 33.09 3.18
C LYS A 304 -12.24 32.00 3.89
N LYS A 305 -12.82 31.42 4.94
CA LYS A 305 -12.27 30.21 5.59
C LYS A 305 -12.69 28.98 4.82
N ALA A 306 -11.74 28.10 4.49
CA ALA A 306 -12.03 26.79 3.94
C ALA A 306 -12.54 25.86 5.06
N ASP A 307 -13.60 25.09 4.79
CA ASP A 307 -14.02 23.98 5.67
C ASP A 307 -13.30 22.71 5.19
N THR A 308 -12.38 22.21 6.02
CA THR A 308 -11.49 21.08 5.68
C THR A 308 -12.27 19.80 5.39
N LEU A 309 -13.35 19.52 6.16
CA LEU A 309 -14.15 18.32 5.94
C LEU A 309 -14.94 18.40 4.62
N ASN A 310 -15.43 19.60 4.27
CA ASN A 310 -16.12 19.81 2.99
C ASN A 310 -15.12 19.74 1.80
N SER A 311 -13.89 20.22 2.00
CA SER A 311 -12.80 20.10 1.00
C SER A 311 -12.38 18.63 0.81
N LEU A 312 -12.32 17.84 1.90
CA LEU A 312 -12.08 16.41 1.83
C LEU A 312 -13.20 15.69 1.07
N GLY A 313 -14.47 16.05 1.35
CA GLY A 313 -15.62 15.51 0.62
C GLY A 313 -15.55 15.78 -0.88
N LEU A 314 -15.14 16.99 -1.28
CA LEU A 314 -14.89 17.30 -2.70
C LEU A 314 -13.79 16.41 -3.28
N ALA A 315 -12.67 16.25 -2.57
CA ALA A 315 -11.59 15.38 -3.03
C ALA A 315 -12.04 13.93 -3.20
N VAL A 316 -12.78 13.39 -2.23
CA VAL A 316 -13.37 12.04 -2.31
C VAL A 316 -14.35 11.94 -3.50
N THR A 317 -15.21 12.93 -3.71
CA THR A 317 -16.13 12.96 -4.87
C THR A 317 -15.36 12.85 -6.19
N LEU A 318 -14.29 13.65 -6.36
CA LEU A 318 -13.47 13.62 -7.55
C LEU A 318 -12.70 12.29 -7.72
N LEU A 319 -12.20 11.71 -6.65
CA LEU A 319 -11.55 10.39 -6.69
C LEU A 319 -12.53 9.28 -7.07
N CYS A 320 -13.78 9.36 -6.63
CA CYS A 320 -14.84 8.39 -6.96
C CYS A 320 -15.26 8.38 -8.43
N PHE A 321 -14.76 9.30 -9.29
CA PHE A 321 -14.89 9.15 -10.74
C PHE A 321 -14.11 7.95 -11.28
N ASN A 322 -13.10 7.49 -10.54
CA ASN A 322 -12.56 6.14 -10.69
C ASN A 322 -13.25 5.23 -9.67
N PRO A 323 -14.12 4.29 -10.09
CA PRO A 323 -14.91 3.47 -9.15
C PRO A 323 -14.08 2.50 -8.32
N TYR A 324 -12.84 2.23 -8.75
CA TYR A 324 -11.90 1.36 -8.06
C TYR A 324 -10.96 2.12 -7.10
N ALA A 325 -11.03 3.45 -7.03
CA ALA A 325 -10.24 4.22 -6.07
C ALA A 325 -10.53 3.86 -4.61
N VAL A 326 -11.73 3.32 -4.31
CA VAL A 326 -12.11 2.85 -2.97
C VAL A 326 -11.47 1.51 -2.59
N THR A 327 -10.86 0.80 -3.53
CA THR A 327 -10.11 -0.45 -3.29
C THR A 327 -8.60 -0.22 -3.25
N ASP A 328 -8.14 1.01 -3.54
CA ASP A 328 -6.74 1.38 -3.41
C ASP A 328 -6.37 1.68 -1.95
N PRO A 329 -5.44 0.91 -1.35
CA PRO A 329 -5.00 1.14 0.02
C PRO A 329 -4.50 2.58 0.27
N SER A 330 -3.80 3.17 -0.69
CA SER A 330 -3.26 4.53 -0.58
C SER A 330 -4.37 5.58 -0.48
N ALA A 331 -5.42 5.44 -1.31
CA ALA A 331 -6.59 6.32 -1.28
C ALA A 331 -7.33 6.20 0.06
N VAL A 332 -7.66 4.97 0.46
CA VAL A 332 -8.46 4.68 1.66
C VAL A 332 -7.74 5.14 2.92
N LEU A 333 -6.48 4.74 3.11
CA LEU A 333 -5.68 5.14 4.27
C LEU A 333 -5.49 6.66 4.34
N SER A 334 -5.31 7.31 3.20
CA SER A 334 -5.13 8.76 3.13
C SER A 334 -6.38 9.53 3.56
N VAL A 335 -7.58 9.08 3.14
CA VAL A 335 -8.86 9.69 3.56
C VAL A 335 -9.13 9.44 5.04
N LEU A 336 -8.96 8.20 5.52
CA LEU A 336 -9.17 7.82 6.91
C LEU A 336 -8.21 8.54 7.86
N SER A 337 -6.94 8.74 7.46
CA SER A 337 -5.96 9.50 8.24
C SER A 337 -6.42 10.95 8.48
N VAL A 338 -6.93 11.62 7.45
CA VAL A 338 -7.45 12.99 7.59
C VAL A 338 -8.71 13.01 8.47
N LEU A 339 -9.59 12.02 8.33
CA LEU A 339 -10.76 11.89 9.22
C LEU A 339 -10.34 11.71 10.68
N GLY A 340 -9.33 10.89 10.96
CA GLY A 340 -8.76 10.73 12.30
C GLY A 340 -8.28 12.05 12.89
N MET A 341 -7.53 12.81 12.12
CA MET A 341 -7.05 14.13 12.55
C MET A 341 -8.17 15.17 12.73
N LEU A 342 -9.24 15.12 11.92
CA LEU A 342 -10.32 16.11 11.96
C LEU A 342 -11.41 15.78 12.99
N VAL A 343 -11.64 14.50 13.30
CA VAL A 343 -12.76 14.05 14.13
C VAL A 343 -12.27 13.51 15.47
N VAL A 344 -11.27 12.64 15.47
CA VAL A 344 -10.81 11.94 16.69
C VAL A 344 -9.87 12.82 17.51
N LYS A 345 -8.84 13.42 16.89
CA LYS A 345 -7.85 14.24 17.61
C LYS A 345 -8.47 15.39 18.43
N PRO A 346 -9.41 16.21 17.91
CA PRO A 346 -10.02 17.27 18.71
C PRO A 346 -10.72 16.74 19.96
N LYS A 347 -11.35 15.56 19.88
CA LYS A 347 -11.98 14.92 21.03
C LYS A 347 -10.99 14.44 22.07
N ILE A 348 -9.84 13.92 21.65
CA ILE A 348 -8.74 13.58 22.55
C ILE A 348 -8.22 14.85 23.23
N ASP A 349 -8.00 15.91 22.45
CA ASP A 349 -7.49 17.19 22.98
C ASP A 349 -8.46 17.82 24.01
N GLU A 350 -9.77 17.82 23.74
CA GLU A 350 -10.79 18.32 24.67
C GLU A 350 -10.77 17.60 26.03
N ASN A 351 -10.45 16.29 26.04
CA ASN A 351 -10.59 15.46 27.24
C ASN A 351 -9.27 15.20 28.00
N ILE A 352 -8.14 15.16 27.29
CA ILE A 352 -6.87 14.66 27.84
C ILE A 352 -5.77 15.71 27.83
N LYS A 353 -5.84 16.76 26.96
CA LYS A 353 -4.74 17.70 26.83
C LYS A 353 -4.39 18.39 28.14
N PRO A 354 -3.14 18.28 28.63
CA PRO A 354 -2.71 18.97 29.83
C PRO A 354 -2.72 20.49 29.64
N LYS A 355 -3.16 21.21 30.68
CA LYS A 355 -3.29 22.68 30.63
C LYS A 355 -1.96 23.43 30.53
N LYS A 356 -0.85 22.82 31.01
CA LYS A 356 0.48 23.43 30.99
C LYS A 356 1.47 22.42 30.42
N LEU A 357 1.90 22.66 29.16
CA LEU A 357 2.99 21.93 28.50
C LEU A 357 3.98 22.97 27.96
N ASN A 358 5.27 22.67 28.10
CA ASN A 358 6.31 23.40 27.39
C ASN A 358 6.29 23.04 25.89
N LYS A 359 7.04 23.75 25.05
CA LYS A 359 7.05 23.51 23.59
C LYS A 359 7.40 22.07 23.22
N PHE A 360 8.37 21.48 23.91
CA PHE A 360 8.77 20.08 23.70
C PHE A 360 7.69 19.08 24.13
N GLY A 361 7.07 19.30 25.29
CA GLY A 361 5.94 18.48 25.73
C GLY A 361 4.73 18.58 24.81
N CYS A 362 4.45 19.76 24.22
CA CYS A 362 3.41 19.90 23.19
C CYS A 362 3.75 19.10 21.94
N TYR A 363 5.00 19.11 21.48
CA TYR A 363 5.43 18.34 20.31
C TYR A 363 5.23 16.83 20.52
N ILE A 364 5.67 16.30 21.66
CA ILE A 364 5.49 14.87 22.01
C ILE A 364 3.99 14.54 22.11
N TYR A 365 3.23 15.35 22.84
CA TYR A 365 1.78 15.13 23.01
C TYR A 365 1.06 15.13 21.66
N ASP A 366 1.28 16.15 20.84
CA ASP A 366 0.63 16.27 19.53
C ASP A 366 1.05 15.14 18.59
N GLY A 367 2.33 14.73 18.58
CA GLY A 367 2.82 13.61 17.79
C GLY A 367 2.15 12.28 18.16
N LEU A 368 2.11 11.95 19.45
CA LEU A 368 1.47 10.72 19.94
C LEU A 368 -0.05 10.73 19.71
N THR A 369 -0.73 11.85 19.97
CA THR A 369 -2.18 11.92 19.81
C THR A 369 -2.62 11.96 18.35
N ILE A 370 -1.81 12.54 17.44
CA ILE A 370 -2.05 12.46 15.99
C ILE A 370 -1.91 11.00 15.55
N THR A 371 -0.81 10.32 15.90
CA THR A 371 -0.58 8.92 15.53
C THR A 371 -1.71 8.03 16.05
N LEU A 372 -2.11 8.18 17.32
CA LEU A 372 -3.24 7.44 17.90
C LEU A 372 -4.55 7.71 17.13
N SER A 373 -4.83 8.98 16.83
CA SER A 373 -6.08 9.37 16.15
C SER A 373 -6.15 8.80 14.73
N VAL A 374 -5.01 8.77 14.03
CA VAL A 374 -4.88 8.18 12.70
C VAL A 374 -5.01 6.67 12.77
N MET A 375 -4.32 5.99 13.68
CA MET A 375 -4.39 4.54 13.82
C MET A 375 -5.81 4.06 14.11
N VAL A 376 -6.55 4.76 14.98
CA VAL A 376 -7.95 4.43 15.29
C VAL A 376 -8.82 4.40 14.03
N THR A 377 -8.65 5.34 13.14
CA THR A 377 -9.49 5.43 11.92
C THR A 377 -8.97 4.56 10.78
N THR A 378 -7.66 4.34 10.68
CA THR A 378 -7.06 3.57 9.58
C THR A 378 -7.03 2.07 9.84
N PHE A 379 -7.17 1.63 11.10
CA PHE A 379 -7.07 0.21 11.44
C PHE A 379 -7.99 -0.72 10.64
N PRO A 380 -9.28 -0.40 10.40
CA PRO A 380 -10.14 -1.28 9.59
C PRO A 380 -9.59 -1.49 8.18
N ALA A 381 -8.98 -0.46 7.60
CA ALA A 381 -8.33 -0.56 6.30
C ALA A 381 -6.99 -1.32 6.38
N ILE A 382 -6.21 -1.11 7.45
CA ILE A 382 -4.97 -1.87 7.68
C ILE A 382 -5.30 -3.35 7.81
N TRP A 383 -6.35 -3.70 8.55
CA TRP A 383 -6.81 -5.08 8.65
C TRP A 383 -7.27 -5.68 7.31
N LEU A 384 -7.91 -4.89 6.46
CA LEU A 384 -8.39 -5.36 5.16
C LEU A 384 -7.25 -5.57 4.15
N PHE A 385 -6.25 -4.70 4.14
CA PHE A 385 -5.20 -4.67 3.11
C PHE A 385 -3.86 -5.26 3.55
N PHE A 386 -3.59 -5.34 4.86
CA PHE A 386 -2.29 -5.75 5.39
C PHE A 386 -2.45 -6.82 6.46
N SER A 387 -1.51 -7.73 6.54
CA SER A 387 -1.53 -8.82 7.52
C SER A 387 -0.93 -8.42 8.88
N ASN A 388 -0.07 -7.41 8.91
CA ASN A 388 0.72 -7.06 10.11
C ASN A 388 0.50 -5.61 10.52
N THR A 389 0.60 -5.35 11.82
CA THR A 389 0.67 -4.01 12.41
C THR A 389 1.72 -3.96 13.51
N THR A 390 2.16 -2.75 13.88
CA THR A 390 3.22 -2.58 14.88
C THR A 390 2.97 -1.37 15.78
N PHE A 391 3.30 -1.50 17.06
CA PHE A 391 3.35 -0.38 17.99
C PHE A 391 4.61 0.47 17.87
N ILE A 392 5.65 -0.03 17.19
CA ILE A 392 6.88 0.73 16.92
C ILE A 392 6.55 2.06 16.22
N SER A 393 5.50 2.08 15.40
CA SER A 393 5.07 3.25 14.62
C SER A 393 4.81 4.50 15.46
N TYR A 394 4.41 4.39 16.74
CA TYR A 394 4.24 5.53 17.63
C TYR A 394 5.56 6.26 17.89
N LEU A 395 6.61 5.51 18.20
CA LEU A 395 7.94 6.06 18.43
C LEU A 395 8.60 6.47 17.11
N ALA A 396 8.49 5.61 16.10
CA ALA A 396 9.09 5.83 14.78
C ALA A 396 8.54 7.10 14.12
N ASN A 397 7.24 7.32 14.11
CA ASN A 397 6.63 8.54 13.54
C ASN A 397 7.10 9.81 14.25
N LEU A 398 7.23 9.78 15.57
CA LEU A 398 7.70 10.92 16.35
C LEU A 398 9.13 11.34 15.95
N LEU A 399 9.98 10.38 15.65
CA LEU A 399 11.40 10.60 15.31
C LEU A 399 11.60 10.83 13.80
N LEU A 400 10.94 10.04 12.95
CA LEU A 400 11.22 10.01 11.51
C LEU A 400 10.51 11.13 10.73
N ILE A 401 9.31 11.56 11.14
CA ILE A 401 8.57 12.59 10.39
C ILE A 401 9.34 13.91 10.28
N PRO A 402 9.95 14.47 11.35
CA PRO A 402 10.76 15.67 11.23
C PRO A 402 12.00 15.49 10.34
N LEU A 403 12.67 14.34 10.47
CA LEU A 403 13.84 14.01 9.65
C LEU A 403 13.48 13.86 8.18
N ALA A 404 12.33 13.23 7.88
CA ALA A 404 11.82 13.10 6.52
C ALA A 404 11.54 14.47 5.88
N GLN A 405 10.99 15.42 6.63
CA GLN A 405 10.77 16.79 6.15
C GLN A 405 12.10 17.50 5.83
N LEU A 406 13.10 17.37 6.71
CA LEU A 406 14.43 17.96 6.48
C LEU A 406 15.12 17.33 5.27
N THR A 407 15.09 15.99 5.17
CA THR A 407 15.63 15.25 4.03
C THR A 407 14.95 15.69 2.75
N MET A 408 13.62 15.78 2.72
CA MET A 408 12.87 16.17 1.53
C MET A 408 13.17 17.59 1.09
N ILE A 409 13.28 18.56 2.03
CA ILE A 409 13.63 19.95 1.70
C ILE A 409 15.05 20.02 1.12
N GLY A 410 15.99 19.31 1.73
CA GLY A 410 17.36 19.23 1.22
C GLY A 410 17.43 18.57 -0.16
N THR A 411 16.68 17.48 -0.36
CA THR A 411 16.58 16.79 -1.66
C THR A 411 15.98 17.67 -2.74
N LEU A 412 14.93 18.44 -2.41
CA LEU A 412 14.38 19.44 -3.33
C LEU A 412 15.44 20.51 -3.69
N GLY A 413 16.24 20.93 -2.72
CA GLY A 413 17.37 21.83 -2.96
C GLY A 413 18.39 21.23 -3.92
N ILE A 414 18.76 19.95 -3.75
CA ILE A 414 19.67 19.24 -4.68
C ILE A 414 19.05 19.15 -6.07
N ALA A 415 17.78 18.79 -6.19
CA ALA A 415 17.08 18.68 -7.47
C ALA A 415 17.07 20.02 -8.24
N LEU A 416 16.92 21.16 -7.54
CA LEU A 416 16.83 22.48 -8.15
C LEU A 416 18.20 23.12 -8.42
N PHE A 417 19.20 22.88 -7.57
CA PHE A 417 20.48 23.58 -7.59
C PHE A 417 21.70 22.66 -7.68
N GLY A 418 21.51 21.32 -7.74
CA GLY A 418 22.59 20.36 -7.79
C GLY A 418 23.50 20.48 -9.02
N PHE A 419 23.03 21.13 -10.10
CA PHE A 419 23.84 21.43 -11.27
C PHE A 419 25.01 22.40 -10.96
N ILE A 420 24.92 23.16 -9.85
CA ILE A 420 26.01 24.02 -9.38
C ILE A 420 26.89 23.18 -8.43
N LYS A 421 28.06 22.74 -8.92
CA LYS A 421 28.92 21.74 -8.27
C LYS A 421 29.13 21.96 -6.76
N TYR A 422 29.64 23.13 -6.35
CA TYR A 422 29.94 23.40 -4.93
C TYR A 422 28.68 23.54 -4.06
N PHE A 423 27.63 24.11 -4.63
CA PHE A 423 26.36 24.27 -3.94
C PHE A 423 25.64 22.91 -3.79
N GLY A 424 25.69 22.08 -4.81
CA GLY A 424 25.18 20.71 -4.75
C GLY A 424 25.88 19.88 -3.66
N ILE A 425 27.20 19.98 -3.54
CA ILE A 425 27.98 19.29 -2.49
C ILE A 425 27.54 19.78 -1.08
N ALA A 426 27.40 21.09 -0.89
CA ALA A 426 26.95 21.65 0.40
C ALA A 426 25.53 21.16 0.77
N LEU A 427 24.60 21.16 -0.18
CA LEU A 427 23.25 20.66 0.00
C LEU A 427 23.23 19.13 0.26
N SER A 428 24.09 18.38 -0.43
CA SER A 428 24.15 16.93 -0.22
C SER A 428 24.63 16.57 1.18
N PHE A 429 25.63 17.29 1.72
CA PHE A 429 26.07 17.12 3.10
C PHE A 429 24.94 17.39 4.11
N LEU A 430 24.22 18.50 3.90
CA LEU A 430 23.09 18.88 4.76
C LEU A 430 21.94 17.86 4.70
N THR A 431 21.70 17.24 3.53
CA THR A 431 20.65 16.25 3.30
C THR A 431 21.06 14.86 3.79
N TYR A 432 22.35 14.53 3.66
CA TYR A 432 22.89 13.23 4.05
C TYR A 432 22.68 12.94 5.54
N ILE A 433 22.89 13.93 6.41
CA ILE A 433 22.78 13.75 7.86
C ILE A 433 21.38 13.27 8.28
N PRO A 434 20.27 13.95 7.97
CA PRO A 434 18.94 13.49 8.35
C PRO A 434 18.54 12.19 7.63
N ALA A 435 18.93 12.00 6.34
CA ALA A 435 18.66 10.77 5.62
C ALA A 435 19.35 9.56 6.27
N LYS A 436 20.65 9.66 6.58
CA LYS A 436 21.42 8.60 7.25
C LYS A 436 20.88 8.33 8.64
N THR A 437 20.51 9.37 9.39
CA THR A 437 19.90 9.24 10.72
C THR A 437 18.58 8.48 10.64
N MET A 438 17.74 8.73 9.62
CA MET A 438 16.50 7.98 9.40
C MET A 438 16.80 6.49 9.18
N LEU A 439 17.75 6.15 8.31
CA LEU A 439 18.14 4.76 8.04
C LEU A 439 18.61 4.05 9.32
N LEU A 440 19.48 4.69 10.10
CA LEU A 440 19.99 4.14 11.37
C LEU A 440 18.88 3.93 12.41
N ILE A 441 17.96 4.90 12.53
CA ILE A 441 16.85 4.78 13.48
C ILE A 441 15.90 3.64 13.06
N THR A 442 15.54 3.52 11.78
CA THR A 442 14.65 2.46 11.31
C THR A 442 15.28 1.09 11.46
N GLU A 443 16.56 0.93 11.10
CA GLU A 443 17.30 -0.30 11.32
C GLU A 443 17.35 -0.68 12.80
N PHE A 444 17.69 0.26 13.67
CA PHE A 444 17.76 0.02 15.12
C PHE A 444 16.39 -0.37 15.69
N LEU A 445 15.32 0.34 15.34
CA LEU A 445 13.98 0.06 15.84
C LEU A 445 13.46 -1.28 15.31
N SER A 446 13.66 -1.59 14.03
CA SER A 446 13.26 -2.86 13.43
C SER A 446 13.96 -4.03 14.12
N LYS A 447 15.30 -4.00 14.26
CA LYS A 447 16.08 -5.10 14.85
C LYS A 447 15.87 -5.28 16.36
N ARG A 448 15.60 -4.20 17.11
CA ARG A 448 15.51 -4.25 18.59
C ARG A 448 14.10 -4.34 19.14
N LEU A 449 13.12 -3.77 18.45
CA LEU A 449 11.74 -3.69 18.94
C LEU A 449 10.78 -4.54 18.10
N TYR A 450 11.27 -5.49 17.30
CA TYR A 450 10.45 -6.34 16.42
C TYR A 450 9.33 -7.08 17.17
N PHE A 451 9.53 -7.38 18.46
CA PHE A 451 8.52 -8.04 19.31
C PHE A 451 7.23 -7.22 19.49
N LEU A 452 7.24 -5.93 19.14
CA LEU A 452 6.04 -5.08 19.11
C LEU A 452 5.27 -5.15 17.80
N THR A 453 5.71 -5.97 16.84
CA THR A 453 5.02 -6.23 15.58
C THR A 453 4.21 -7.51 15.72
N PHE A 454 2.94 -7.49 15.35
CA PHE A 454 2.03 -8.62 15.52
C PHE A 454 1.11 -8.79 14.31
N ASP A 455 0.67 -10.03 14.11
CA ASP A 455 -0.27 -10.41 13.06
C ASP A 455 -1.71 -10.00 13.46
N ILE A 456 -2.38 -9.32 12.56
CA ILE A 456 -3.76 -8.82 12.77
C ILE A 456 -4.79 -9.95 12.62
N SER A 457 -4.42 -11.10 12.06
CA SER A 457 -5.36 -12.21 11.83
C SER A 457 -5.91 -12.82 13.12
N ASN A 458 -5.30 -12.52 14.27
CA ASN A 458 -5.78 -13.02 15.57
C ASN A 458 -7.18 -12.51 15.92
N LYS A 459 -8.13 -13.44 16.09
CA LYS A 459 -9.54 -13.15 16.41
C LYS A 459 -9.70 -12.30 17.68
N ILE A 460 -8.87 -12.53 18.70
CA ILE A 460 -8.92 -11.80 19.98
C ILE A 460 -8.58 -10.34 19.78
N PHE A 461 -7.57 -10.07 18.96
CA PHE A 461 -7.16 -8.71 18.63
C PHE A 461 -8.26 -7.95 17.87
N ILE A 462 -8.89 -8.60 16.88
CA ILE A 462 -10.00 -8.02 16.10
C ILE A 462 -11.17 -7.66 17.01
N VAL A 463 -11.57 -8.58 17.90
CA VAL A 463 -12.70 -8.34 18.83
C VAL A 463 -12.38 -7.18 19.79
N SER A 464 -11.18 -7.17 20.39
CA SER A 464 -10.79 -6.10 21.32
C SER A 464 -10.73 -4.73 20.63
N TYR A 465 -10.28 -4.69 19.39
CA TYR A 465 -10.25 -3.47 18.61
C TYR A 465 -11.64 -3.01 18.14
N ALA A 466 -12.51 -3.94 17.74
CA ALA A 466 -13.91 -3.63 17.42
C ALA A 466 -14.64 -3.02 18.63
N VAL A 467 -14.44 -3.59 19.83
CA VAL A 467 -14.93 -3.03 21.09
C VAL A 467 -14.40 -1.61 21.32
N PHE A 468 -13.12 -1.38 21.03
CA PHE A 468 -12.52 -0.05 21.13
C PHE A 468 -13.14 0.97 20.17
N LEU A 469 -13.35 0.60 18.90
CA LEU A 469 -14.01 1.47 17.92
C LEU A 469 -15.46 1.79 18.30
N ILE A 470 -16.21 0.78 18.77
CA ILE A 470 -17.58 0.97 19.26
C ILE A 470 -17.58 1.94 20.45
N PHE A 471 -16.65 1.76 21.40
CA PHE A 471 -16.52 2.65 22.54
C PHE A 471 -16.20 4.09 22.13
N ILE A 472 -15.26 4.32 21.22
CA ILE A 472 -14.97 5.66 20.68
C ILE A 472 -16.20 6.22 19.97
N GLY A 473 -16.87 5.43 19.11
CA GLY A 473 -18.08 5.85 18.42
C GLY A 473 -19.18 6.28 19.39
N VAL A 474 -19.42 5.49 20.42
CA VAL A 474 -20.38 5.81 21.48
C VAL A 474 -19.96 7.07 22.26
N SER A 475 -18.68 7.20 22.62
CA SER A 475 -18.17 8.38 23.32
C SER A 475 -18.25 9.67 22.50
N LEU A 476 -18.19 9.57 21.16
CA LEU A 476 -18.38 10.69 20.23
C LEU A 476 -19.85 11.10 20.10
N LEU A 477 -20.79 10.16 20.26
CA LEU A 477 -22.22 10.37 20.14
C LEU A 477 -22.83 10.91 21.45
N ILE A 478 -22.37 10.44 22.61
CA ILE A 478 -22.87 10.83 23.93
C ILE A 478 -22.16 12.11 24.36
N LYS A 479 -22.91 13.20 24.41
CA LYS A 479 -22.40 14.56 24.62
C LYS A 479 -21.96 14.88 26.05
N ASN A 480 -22.27 14.04 27.07
CA ASN A 480 -21.95 14.28 28.48
C ASN A 480 -21.75 13.00 29.30
N ASN A 481 -20.74 13.03 30.19
CA ASN A 481 -20.59 12.18 31.39
C ASN A 481 -19.99 10.77 31.23
N VAL A 482 -19.46 10.35 30.09
CA VAL A 482 -18.60 9.17 30.10
C VAL A 482 -17.29 9.56 30.77
N LYS A 483 -16.87 8.80 31.81
CA LYS A 483 -15.56 8.94 32.44
C LYS A 483 -14.50 8.49 31.41
N PHE A 484 -14.22 9.37 30.44
CA PHE A 484 -13.42 9.09 29.24
C PHE A 484 -12.02 8.55 29.60
N LYS A 485 -11.36 9.15 30.60
CA LYS A 485 -10.00 8.74 31.02
C LYS A 485 -9.89 7.28 31.47
N PRO A 486 -10.71 6.79 32.45
CA PRO A 486 -10.60 5.40 32.89
C PRO A 486 -11.03 4.41 31.81
N THR A 487 -11.98 4.78 30.96
CA THR A 487 -12.45 3.87 29.89
C THR A 487 -11.42 3.79 28.74
N CYS A 488 -10.76 4.89 28.38
CA CYS A 488 -9.63 4.84 27.44
C CYS A 488 -8.46 4.00 28.00
N ALA A 489 -8.16 4.14 29.30
CA ALA A 489 -7.12 3.33 29.95
C ALA A 489 -7.47 1.84 29.92
N LEU A 490 -8.72 1.47 30.22
CA LEU A 490 -9.19 0.09 30.21
C LEU A 490 -9.12 -0.52 28.80
N VAL A 491 -9.56 0.23 27.79
CA VAL A 491 -9.50 -0.25 26.40
C VAL A 491 -8.07 -0.33 25.89
N PHE A 492 -7.22 0.63 26.24
CA PHE A 492 -5.78 0.55 25.92
C PHE A 492 -5.14 -0.68 26.56
N SER A 493 -5.46 -0.97 27.82
CA SER A 493 -4.97 -2.19 28.50
C SER A 493 -5.45 -3.47 27.81
N LEU A 494 -6.70 -3.52 27.32
CA LEU A 494 -7.21 -4.66 26.55
C LEU A 494 -6.45 -4.85 25.22
N ILE A 495 -6.14 -3.77 24.52
CA ILE A 495 -5.33 -3.84 23.29
C ILE A 495 -3.92 -4.34 23.60
N VAL A 496 -3.29 -3.83 24.66
CA VAL A 496 -1.95 -4.28 25.07
C VAL A 496 -1.96 -5.75 25.46
N ILE A 497 -2.96 -6.19 26.23
CA ILE A 497 -3.10 -7.60 26.64
C ILE A 497 -3.35 -8.49 25.42
N SER A 498 -4.27 -8.11 24.52
CA SER A 498 -4.56 -8.89 23.30
C SER A 498 -3.36 -8.94 22.36
N SER A 499 -2.55 -7.89 22.29
CA SER A 499 -1.31 -7.86 21.52
C SER A 499 -0.26 -8.78 22.15
N ALA A 500 -0.13 -8.76 23.48
CA ALA A 500 0.77 -9.67 24.19
C ALA A 500 0.39 -11.14 24.01
N VAL A 501 -0.91 -11.45 24.04
CA VAL A 501 -1.44 -12.79 23.74
C VAL A 501 -1.14 -13.18 22.29
N SER A 502 -1.33 -12.27 21.32
CA SER A 502 -1.01 -12.52 19.92
C SER A 502 0.48 -12.78 19.69
N VAL A 503 1.35 -12.01 20.35
CA VAL A 503 2.81 -12.25 20.32
C VAL A 503 3.15 -13.60 20.92
N TYR A 504 2.55 -13.96 22.05
CA TYR A 504 2.74 -15.26 22.68
C TYR A 504 2.28 -16.41 21.78
N GLU A 505 1.05 -16.32 21.22
CA GLU A 505 0.54 -17.33 20.29
C GLU A 505 1.42 -17.46 19.05
N SER A 506 1.90 -16.36 18.47
CA SER A 506 2.81 -16.40 17.32
C SER A 506 4.18 -17.00 17.65
N SER A 507 4.61 -16.94 18.91
CA SER A 507 5.87 -17.54 19.36
C SER A 507 5.77 -19.05 19.58
N VAL A 508 4.58 -19.57 19.82
CA VAL A 508 4.33 -21.01 20.13
C VAL A 508 3.79 -21.76 18.92
N ASN A 509 3.03 -21.10 18.05
CA ASN A 509 2.35 -21.75 16.93
C ASN A 509 3.29 -22.03 15.76
N THR A 510 3.08 -23.20 15.15
CA THR A 510 3.65 -23.56 13.85
C THR A 510 2.63 -23.28 12.75
N TYR A 511 3.09 -22.75 11.63
CA TYR A 511 2.25 -22.39 10.50
C TYR A 511 2.63 -23.24 9.28
N LEU A 512 1.61 -23.72 8.58
CA LEU A 512 1.73 -24.34 7.27
C LEU A 512 1.13 -23.39 6.23
N ASP A 513 1.95 -22.81 5.35
CA ASP A 513 1.49 -21.97 4.26
C ASP A 513 1.34 -22.80 2.98
N ILE A 514 0.10 -22.86 2.48
CA ILE A 514 -0.31 -23.63 1.29
C ILE A 514 -0.88 -22.71 0.20
N SER A 515 -0.57 -21.43 0.22
CA SER A 515 -1.09 -20.46 -0.75
C SER A 515 -0.74 -20.82 -2.20
N SER A 516 -1.21 -20.08 -3.16
CA SER A 516 -1.37 -20.32 -4.61
C SER A 516 -0.21 -20.93 -5.42
N THR A 517 0.96 -21.17 -4.84
CA THR A 517 2.15 -21.73 -5.51
C THR A 517 2.32 -23.22 -5.23
N ASN A 518 3.29 -23.86 -5.87
CA ASN A 518 3.62 -25.28 -5.63
C ASN A 518 4.45 -25.46 -4.35
N ALA A 519 5.17 -24.44 -3.91
CA ALA A 519 5.99 -24.48 -2.70
C ALA A 519 5.11 -24.60 -1.44
N LEU A 520 5.53 -25.45 -0.52
CA LEU A 520 4.99 -25.54 0.84
C LEU A 520 5.99 -24.96 1.81
N VAL A 521 5.53 -24.13 2.73
CA VAL A 521 6.38 -23.52 3.76
C VAL A 521 5.81 -23.81 5.13
N ILE A 522 6.55 -24.58 5.92
CA ILE A 522 6.24 -24.81 7.34
C ILE A 522 7.19 -23.94 8.14
N TYR A 523 6.68 -23.11 9.02
CA TYR A 523 7.53 -22.22 9.81
C TYR A 523 6.99 -21.96 11.21
N ASN A 524 7.92 -21.74 12.13
CA ASN A 524 7.69 -21.16 13.44
C ASN A 524 8.78 -20.10 13.70
N ASN A 525 8.85 -19.56 14.91
CA ASN A 525 9.84 -18.52 15.24
C ASN A 525 11.29 -19.03 15.33
N SER A 526 11.52 -20.33 15.36
CA SER A 526 12.87 -20.93 15.50
C SER A 526 13.38 -21.53 14.20
N ALA A 527 12.51 -22.14 13.39
CA ALA A 527 12.92 -22.82 12.17
C ALA A 527 11.85 -22.71 11.07
N ALA A 528 12.29 -22.86 9.83
CA ALA A 528 11.40 -22.97 8.67
C ALA A 528 11.83 -24.13 7.76
N ILE A 529 10.86 -24.82 7.17
CA ILE A 529 11.05 -25.88 6.20
C ILE A 529 10.35 -25.45 4.92
N VAL A 530 11.10 -25.38 3.83
CA VAL A 530 10.61 -25.02 2.50
C VAL A 530 10.69 -26.25 1.61
N VAL A 531 9.59 -26.61 0.97
CA VAL A 531 9.47 -27.84 0.15
C VAL A 531 9.00 -27.48 -1.24
N ASP A 532 9.67 -28.05 -2.26
CA ASP A 532 9.32 -27.96 -3.69
C ASP A 532 9.17 -26.50 -4.20
N ALA A 533 10.11 -25.64 -3.86
CA ALA A 533 10.18 -24.28 -4.38
C ALA A 533 11.05 -24.24 -5.64
N ASP A 534 10.43 -24.02 -6.82
CA ASP A 534 11.09 -24.10 -8.10
C ASP A 534 11.07 -22.77 -8.89
N ASN A 535 10.03 -21.96 -8.72
CA ASN A 535 9.74 -20.81 -9.55
C ASN A 535 9.94 -19.47 -8.82
N ILE A 536 9.95 -18.39 -9.59
CA ILE A 536 10.02 -17.00 -9.05
C ILE A 536 8.83 -16.70 -8.12
N SER A 537 7.63 -17.18 -8.44
CA SER A 537 6.46 -17.02 -7.56
C SER A 537 6.64 -17.72 -6.21
N ASP A 538 7.34 -18.87 -6.20
CA ASP A 538 7.69 -19.60 -4.98
C ASP A 538 8.70 -18.83 -4.15
N TYR A 539 9.70 -18.17 -4.77
CA TYR A 539 10.64 -17.30 -4.09
C TYR A 539 9.95 -16.19 -3.28
N TYR A 540 9.00 -15.48 -3.90
CA TYR A 540 8.29 -14.39 -3.19
C TYR A 540 7.47 -14.92 -2.01
N LYS A 541 6.83 -16.07 -2.18
CA LYS A 541 6.12 -16.76 -1.10
C LYS A 541 7.05 -17.14 0.03
N VAL A 542 8.15 -17.82 -0.29
CA VAL A 542 9.15 -18.24 0.70
C VAL A 542 9.72 -17.02 1.43
N LYS A 543 10.11 -15.97 0.71
CA LYS A 543 10.60 -14.71 1.27
C LYS A 543 9.57 -14.10 2.22
N GLN A 544 8.29 -14.09 1.85
CA GLN A 544 7.21 -13.58 2.68
C GLN A 544 7.01 -14.42 3.96
N CYS A 545 7.01 -15.75 3.84
CA CYS A 545 6.89 -16.65 4.99
C CYS A 545 8.09 -16.51 5.93
N LEU A 546 9.31 -16.48 5.40
CA LEU A 546 10.53 -16.31 6.18
C LEU A 546 10.58 -14.94 6.88
N SER A 547 10.10 -13.87 6.24
CA SER A 547 9.99 -12.56 6.88
C SER A 547 8.98 -12.54 8.04
N ARG A 548 7.94 -13.37 7.97
CA ARG A 548 6.94 -13.52 9.05
C ARG A 548 7.44 -14.40 10.19
N SER A 549 8.15 -15.49 9.87
CA SER A 549 8.60 -16.46 10.85
C SER A 549 9.77 -15.98 11.70
N LYS A 550 10.62 -15.10 11.15
CA LYS A 550 11.90 -14.71 11.79
C LYS A 550 12.79 -15.90 12.15
N SER A 551 12.61 -17.02 11.43
CA SER A 551 13.34 -18.26 11.68
C SER A 551 14.85 -18.05 11.54
N GLU A 552 15.60 -18.52 12.51
CA GLU A 552 17.06 -18.47 12.51
C GLU A 552 17.65 -19.57 11.61
N SER A 553 16.97 -20.74 11.54
CA SER A 553 17.35 -21.87 10.69
C SER A 553 16.29 -22.13 9.62
N VAL A 554 16.72 -22.37 8.38
CA VAL A 554 15.82 -22.65 7.26
C VAL A 554 16.36 -23.85 6.48
N LEU A 555 15.53 -24.88 6.34
CA LEU A 555 15.82 -26.07 5.55
C LEU A 555 15.07 -26.02 4.23
N PHE A 556 15.78 -26.16 3.13
CA PHE A 556 15.20 -26.31 1.81
C PHE A 556 15.25 -27.76 1.36
N VAL A 557 14.11 -28.32 0.97
CA VAL A 557 13.99 -29.70 0.55
C VAL A 557 13.39 -29.77 -0.83
N ASN A 558 14.07 -30.44 -1.76
CA ASN A 558 13.61 -30.63 -3.13
C ASN A 558 13.31 -29.31 -3.87
N CYS A 559 14.18 -28.30 -3.68
CA CYS A 559 14.07 -27.00 -4.31
C CYS A 559 15.06 -26.83 -5.46
N ASN A 560 14.75 -25.98 -6.44
CA ASN A 560 15.62 -25.74 -7.58
C ASN A 560 16.80 -24.82 -7.20
N TYR A 561 18.02 -25.34 -7.26
CA TYR A 561 19.26 -24.63 -6.92
C TYR A 561 19.76 -23.64 -7.97
N ASP A 562 19.44 -23.89 -9.22
CA ASP A 562 19.88 -23.03 -10.32
C ASP A 562 19.20 -21.66 -10.25
N ASN A 563 18.19 -21.51 -9.40
CA ASN A 563 17.56 -20.24 -9.12
C ASN A 563 18.40 -19.45 -8.10
N GLU A 564 19.25 -18.54 -8.58
CA GLU A 564 20.10 -17.66 -7.75
C GLU A 564 19.34 -16.93 -6.64
N LYS A 565 18.07 -16.70 -6.82
CA LYS A 565 17.19 -16.01 -5.86
C LYS A 565 16.79 -16.90 -4.67
N LEU A 566 16.39 -18.14 -4.95
CA LEU A 566 16.13 -19.10 -3.87
C LEU A 566 17.41 -19.40 -3.10
N SER A 567 18.54 -19.52 -3.79
CA SER A 567 19.85 -19.70 -3.18
C SER A 567 20.26 -18.48 -2.32
N SER A 568 19.86 -17.26 -2.70
CA SER A 568 20.13 -16.05 -1.91
C SER A 568 19.38 -16.01 -0.58
N LEU A 569 18.23 -16.65 -0.47
CA LEU A 569 17.50 -16.80 0.81
C LEU A 569 18.21 -17.77 1.77
N ALA A 570 19.14 -18.53 1.25
CA ALA A 570 19.95 -19.50 1.98
C ALA A 570 21.17 -18.90 2.68
N LYS A 571 21.15 -17.67 3.20
CA LYS A 571 22.24 -17.04 3.96
C LYS A 571 22.37 -17.71 5.32
N ASN A 572 23.59 -18.25 5.61
CA ASN A 572 24.04 -18.87 6.85
C ASN A 572 23.35 -20.18 7.27
N ASP A 573 24.10 -21.27 7.34
CA ASP A 573 23.76 -22.61 7.85
C ASP A 573 22.56 -23.32 7.23
N LYS A 574 22.46 -23.30 5.92
CA LYS A 574 21.32 -23.84 5.17
C LYS A 574 21.76 -25.04 4.37
N GLU A 575 21.29 -26.20 4.76
CA GLU A 575 21.48 -27.41 4.01
C GLU A 575 20.36 -27.52 2.98
N PHE A 576 20.73 -27.61 1.73
CA PHE A 576 19.86 -27.95 0.64
C PHE A 576 20.00 -29.47 0.41
N LEU A 577 18.93 -30.21 0.51
CA LEU A 577 18.95 -31.66 0.38
C LEU A 577 18.02 -32.06 -0.77
N ASN A 578 18.63 -32.55 -1.84
CA ASN A 578 17.90 -33.07 -2.99
C ASN A 578 18.14 -34.58 -3.09
N ASN A 579 17.05 -35.35 -3.03
CA ASN A 579 16.97 -36.78 -3.36
C ASN A 579 17.82 -37.78 -2.53
N TYR A 580 18.33 -37.40 -1.36
CA TYR A 580 19.01 -38.33 -0.44
C TYR A 580 18.18 -38.51 0.83
N ASP A 581 18.12 -39.71 1.36
CA ASP A 581 17.52 -39.95 2.67
C ASP A 581 18.35 -39.25 3.75
N PHE A 582 17.72 -38.45 4.60
CA PHE A 582 18.37 -37.74 5.69
C PHE A 582 17.47 -37.67 6.93
N ASP A 583 18.10 -37.41 8.08
CA ASP A 583 17.44 -37.19 9.37
C ASP A 583 18.20 -36.08 10.08
N ILE A 584 17.55 -34.91 10.24
CA ILE A 584 18.20 -33.67 10.72
C ILE A 584 17.38 -33.04 11.82
N ASP A 585 18.05 -32.69 12.92
CA ASP A 585 17.51 -31.85 13.97
C ASP A 585 17.84 -30.38 13.66
N LEU A 586 16.85 -29.60 13.25
CA LEU A 586 16.99 -28.18 12.97
C LEU A 586 17.09 -27.34 14.24
N CYS A 587 16.37 -27.73 15.28
CA CYS A 587 16.41 -27.14 16.61
C CYS A 587 15.76 -28.12 17.62
N GLU A 588 15.81 -27.82 18.93
CA GLU A 588 15.27 -28.70 19.99
C GLU A 588 13.82 -29.17 19.79
N GLN A 589 13.06 -28.50 18.94
CA GLN A 589 11.62 -28.77 18.72
C GLN A 589 11.29 -29.18 17.28
N VAL A 590 12.27 -29.24 16.38
CA VAL A 590 12.03 -29.51 14.95
C VAL A 590 13.04 -30.53 14.42
N ASN A 591 12.54 -31.75 14.19
CA ASN A 591 13.28 -32.81 13.51
C ASN A 591 12.66 -33.06 12.13
N VAL A 592 13.48 -33.19 11.10
CA VAL A 592 13.06 -33.44 9.73
C VAL A 592 13.76 -34.66 9.19
N LYS A 593 12.97 -35.67 8.80
CA LYS A 593 13.43 -36.88 8.15
C LYS A 593 12.89 -36.97 6.73
N TYR A 594 13.76 -37.16 5.78
CA TYR A 594 13.37 -37.46 4.39
C TYR A 594 13.66 -38.92 4.10
N GLN A 595 12.65 -39.66 3.62
CA GLN A 595 12.79 -41.07 3.28
C GLN A 595 11.92 -41.42 2.09
N SER A 596 12.53 -41.96 1.03
CA SER A 596 11.84 -42.46 -0.16
C SER A 596 10.85 -41.49 -0.79
N GLY A 597 11.18 -40.20 -0.85
CA GLY A 597 10.32 -39.18 -1.46
C GLY A 597 9.23 -38.61 -0.56
N VAL A 598 9.26 -38.94 0.74
CA VAL A 598 8.33 -38.44 1.76
C VAL A 598 9.13 -37.70 2.83
N ILE A 599 8.65 -36.52 3.19
CA ILE A 599 9.19 -35.71 4.26
C ILE A 599 8.36 -35.96 5.51
N PHE A 600 9.01 -36.39 6.57
CA PHE A 600 8.45 -36.48 7.91
C PHE A 600 9.04 -35.36 8.76
N ALA A 601 8.23 -34.38 9.15
CA ALA A 601 8.66 -33.30 10.03
C ALA A 601 7.94 -33.43 11.38
N ASN A 602 8.71 -33.53 12.45
CA ASN A 602 8.18 -33.43 13.80
C ASN A 602 8.40 -32.00 14.28
N VAL A 603 7.32 -31.26 14.50
CA VAL A 603 7.37 -29.86 14.91
C VAL A 603 6.45 -29.66 16.11
N ASN A 604 6.99 -29.29 17.26
CA ASN A 604 6.21 -29.05 18.48
C ASN A 604 5.22 -30.20 18.81
N ASN A 605 5.65 -31.45 18.77
CA ASN A 605 4.84 -32.65 18.97
C ASN A 605 3.83 -32.98 17.86
N ALA A 606 3.78 -32.22 16.77
CA ALA A 606 2.99 -32.56 15.60
C ALA A 606 3.85 -33.32 14.60
N GLN A 607 3.32 -34.44 14.10
CA GLN A 607 3.93 -35.20 13.02
C GLN A 607 3.32 -34.77 11.69
N ILE A 608 4.15 -34.21 10.80
CA ILE A 608 3.76 -33.74 9.48
C ILE A 608 4.39 -34.69 8.46
N GLU A 609 3.57 -35.28 7.61
CA GLU A 609 4.01 -36.08 6.47
C GLU A 609 3.68 -35.31 5.18
N ILE A 610 4.69 -35.04 4.36
CA ILE A 610 4.54 -34.35 3.10
C ILE A 610 5.03 -35.28 1.98
N ASN A 611 4.20 -35.49 1.00
CA ASN A 611 4.58 -36.17 -0.24
C ASN A 611 4.13 -35.36 -1.48
N LYS A 612 4.42 -35.86 -2.69
CA LYS A 612 4.03 -35.24 -3.95
C LYS A 612 2.52 -35.10 -4.16
N LYS A 613 1.70 -35.78 -3.37
CA LYS A 613 0.24 -35.82 -3.57
C LYS A 613 -0.54 -35.15 -2.45
N TYR A 614 -0.10 -35.23 -1.20
CA TYR A 614 -0.84 -34.76 -0.04
C TYR A 614 0.08 -34.36 1.12
N VAL A 615 -0.50 -33.62 2.05
CA VAL A 615 0.08 -33.32 3.36
C VAL A 615 -0.83 -33.91 4.43
N VAL A 616 -0.25 -34.69 5.34
CA VAL A 616 -0.94 -35.32 6.48
C VAL A 616 -0.36 -34.76 7.77
N ILE A 617 -1.20 -34.38 8.72
CA ILE A 617 -0.79 -33.90 10.04
C ILE A 617 -1.43 -34.83 11.08
N ASN A 618 -0.62 -35.38 11.98
CA ASN A 618 -1.07 -36.32 13.01
C ASN A 618 -1.98 -37.44 12.47
N LYS A 619 -1.58 -38.04 11.33
CA LYS A 619 -2.31 -39.06 10.59
C LYS A 619 -3.61 -38.62 9.91
N ASN A 620 -3.96 -37.35 9.98
CA ASN A 620 -5.13 -36.77 9.31
C ASN A 620 -4.74 -36.08 8.02
N LEU A 621 -5.45 -36.39 6.92
CA LEU A 621 -5.22 -35.71 5.64
C LEU A 621 -5.62 -34.26 5.72
N CYS A 622 -4.66 -33.32 5.53
CA CYS A 622 -4.89 -31.88 5.63
C CYS A 622 -4.95 -31.18 4.27
N TYR A 623 -4.16 -31.66 3.29
CA TYR A 623 -4.05 -30.99 2.00
C TYR A 623 -3.75 -31.96 0.87
N GLN A 624 -4.50 -31.87 -0.23
CA GLN A 624 -4.26 -32.64 -1.45
C GLN A 624 -3.68 -31.73 -2.54
N ARG A 625 -2.40 -31.91 -2.87
CA ARG A 625 -1.61 -30.99 -3.71
C ARG A 625 -2.09 -30.86 -5.16
N LYS A 626 -2.48 -31.97 -5.80
CA LYS A 626 -2.94 -31.96 -7.21
C LYS A 626 -4.23 -31.17 -7.43
N THR A 627 -5.19 -31.30 -6.51
CA THR A 627 -6.50 -30.65 -6.59
C THR A 627 -6.55 -29.35 -5.82
N LYS A 628 -5.49 -29.01 -5.08
CA LYS A 628 -5.42 -27.88 -4.14
C LYS A 628 -6.60 -27.86 -3.15
N TYR A 629 -7.10 -29.03 -2.77
CA TYR A 629 -8.20 -29.19 -1.83
C TYR A 629 -7.68 -29.24 -0.40
N ILE A 630 -8.30 -28.47 0.49
CA ILE A 630 -7.96 -28.39 1.91
C ILE A 630 -9.05 -29.09 2.70
N TYR A 631 -8.64 -30.06 3.53
CA TYR A 631 -9.53 -30.71 4.49
C TYR A 631 -9.47 -29.91 5.80
N ASP A 632 -10.63 -29.39 6.23
CA ASP A 632 -10.75 -28.62 7.46
C ASP A 632 -10.76 -29.58 8.65
N ASN A 633 -9.62 -29.72 9.31
CA ASN A 633 -9.49 -30.50 10.53
C ASN A 633 -9.60 -29.59 11.75
N ASN A 634 -10.84 -29.35 12.17
CA ASN A 634 -11.14 -28.35 13.21
C ASN A 634 -10.76 -28.74 14.64
N ASN A 635 -10.22 -29.93 14.93
CA ASN A 635 -10.26 -30.32 16.34
C ASN A 635 -8.96 -30.65 17.06
N ASP A 636 -7.77 -30.79 16.45
CA ASP A 636 -6.57 -31.12 17.25
C ASP A 636 -5.22 -30.70 16.63
N THR A 637 -5.19 -29.77 15.71
CA THR A 637 -3.94 -29.38 15.08
C THR A 637 -3.30 -28.18 15.78
N ILE A 638 -2.14 -28.41 16.40
CA ILE A 638 -1.19 -27.38 16.91
C ILE A 638 -0.65 -26.52 15.74
N ILE A 639 -1.01 -26.85 14.48
CA ILE A 639 -0.52 -26.21 13.26
C ILE A 639 -1.64 -25.39 12.64
N SER A 640 -1.42 -24.09 12.52
CA SER A 640 -2.32 -23.17 11.83
C SER A 640 -2.07 -23.21 10.33
N ILE A 641 -3.09 -23.62 9.55
CA ILE A 641 -3.02 -23.64 8.08
C ILE A 641 -3.32 -22.23 7.56
N ARG A 642 -2.40 -21.64 6.80
CA ARG A 642 -2.59 -20.38 6.09
C ARG A 642 -2.94 -20.64 4.62
N LYS A 643 -4.01 -19.99 4.15
CA LYS A 643 -4.50 -20.05 2.77
C LYS A 643 -3.92 -18.93 1.93
#